data_baf9b75cdb62ef5552191c3156fc4661
#
_entry.id   baf9b75cdb62ef5552191c3156fc4661
#
_cell.length_a   1.000
_cell.length_b   1.000
_cell.length_c   1.000
_cell.angle_alpha   90.00
_cell.angle_beta   90.00
_cell.angle_gamma   90.00
#
_symmetry.space_group_name_H-M   'P 1'
#
loop_
_entity.id
_entity.type
_entity.pdbx_description
1 polymer ?
#
loop_
_entity_poly.entity_id
_entity_poly.type
_entity_poly.pdbx_seq_one_letter_code
_entity_poly.pdbx_strand_id
1 'polypeptide(L)'
;MSGTSKEESPALRRAVIPSSTYRLQLHKGFTFDDAAQIADYLKDLGISHIYSSPYLQAAPGSMHGYDVVDPTKINDELGGDCGHHRFCQRLGEVGLGQVLDIVPNHMAVSAENPYWWDVLENGESSRYATWFDIDWHPAEVKLQNKILIPVLGDQYGRVLNEGQIKVEQVGEHFCARYAEQQFPLAPESLSLLLSKAASRAMNDTLSLIADSFSRLPASSDPGISFVRHRDKTVIYGLLKTLCAEHRDVCAAIAMEVSNLNRDIDALDGLLNRQNYRLAYWRTADQELGYRRFFDVNTLIGLRVGLEHVFEATHGKILEWLRCNLLDGIRIDHVDGLRNPLEYFERLRTRAPAAWIIGEKILAPGEFLREDWPIDGTSGYDFMDVCNNLLVDADGAGKLTEVYGEFTKEPVEFAQVAHEKKLNVLHEGLGSDVNRLASLFVDICENHRDRRDYTRAEIRRALREVAASFPVYRTYVVPATKQITDEDRNRIGEAVARAKQSRPDLDAGLFDFIAEVLTLKVTGELEGEFLLRFQQFTSPVMAKGVEDTAFYSFNRMIGLNEVGNDPGRVGSTVNEFHQYCAKMQATHPHTMTTLSTHDTKRADDVRARLATITEIPREWKAALRRWSRRNAAFRSGEFPDRNTEYFLYQTLVGAWPISQERLLAYMEKAMREAKVKTSWVQQNKAFEDALRNFIESILASQPFLADLESVVRRVLHAGRVNSLAQSLLKFTAPGVPDTYQGGELWDLSLVDPDNRRPVDYRLRRQMLNELRGVEVEEIMSRIDEGMPKLWLVHKALSLRSERPEWFGSASAYTPMIAEGSKSEHVIAFLRADRVATIAPRWPLKLGGSWGKTTLDLPQGLWKNQLTGDAVTGGRLQVQKLLERFPVALLTREAD
;
A
#
# COMPACT_ATOMS: atom_id res chain seq x y z
N MET A 1 30.05 53.97 -13.78
CA MET A 1 29.25 53.73 -12.56
C MET A 1 28.09 52.82 -12.96
N SER A 2 28.32 51.53 -12.84
CA SER A 2 27.31 50.52 -13.09
C SER A 2 26.98 49.86 -11.75
N GLY A 3 25.80 50.19 -11.23
CA GLY A 3 25.27 49.56 -10.03
C GLY A 3 24.78 48.16 -10.35
N THR A 4 25.48 47.16 -9.89
CA THR A 4 24.99 45.79 -9.81
C THR A 4 24.04 45.67 -8.64
N SER A 5 22.74 45.60 -8.91
CA SER A 5 21.74 45.18 -7.94
C SER A 5 22.05 43.71 -7.53
N LYS A 6 22.47 43.53 -6.28
CA LYS A 6 22.47 42.22 -5.66
C LYS A 6 20.99 41.80 -5.53
N GLU A 7 20.55 40.84 -6.32
CA GLU A 7 19.36 40.07 -6.01
C GLU A 7 19.62 39.30 -4.68
N GLU A 8 18.95 39.76 -3.63
CA GLU A 8 18.89 39.00 -2.39
C GLU A 8 18.19 37.70 -2.69
N SER A 9 18.96 36.58 -2.57
CA SER A 9 18.41 35.23 -2.55
C SER A 9 17.32 35.18 -1.47
N PRO A 10 16.08 34.73 -1.78
CA PRO A 10 15.06 34.62 -0.74
C PRO A 10 15.58 33.68 0.35
N ALA A 11 15.51 34.11 1.59
CA ALA A 11 15.88 33.33 2.75
C ALA A 11 15.12 31.99 2.67
N LEU A 12 15.85 30.88 2.53
CA LEU A 12 15.29 29.51 2.49
C LEU A 12 14.37 29.35 3.71
N ARG A 13 13.07 29.29 3.47
CA ARG A 13 12.09 28.91 4.49
C ARG A 13 12.50 27.52 5.01
N ARG A 14 12.69 27.37 6.32
CA ARG A 14 12.90 26.03 6.90
C ARG A 14 11.65 25.22 6.59
N ALA A 15 11.83 23.98 6.07
CA ALA A 15 10.73 23.04 5.93
C ALA A 15 10.02 22.90 7.28
N VAL A 16 8.71 22.96 7.25
CA VAL A 16 7.88 22.91 8.45
C VAL A 16 7.45 21.46 8.66
N ILE A 17 7.89 20.85 9.77
CA ILE A 17 7.36 19.54 10.16
C ILE A 17 5.86 19.70 10.42
N PRO A 18 4.99 18.87 9.80
CA PRO A 18 3.55 18.95 10.02
C PRO A 18 3.18 18.80 11.50
N SER A 19 2.24 19.61 11.99
CA SER A 19 1.58 19.33 13.27
C SER A 19 0.46 18.31 13.12
N SER A 20 -0.08 18.18 11.90
CA SER A 20 -1.10 17.20 11.50
C SER A 20 -1.19 17.13 9.98
N THR A 21 -1.66 15.99 9.45
CA THR A 21 -1.94 15.80 8.02
C THR A 21 -3.38 15.40 7.78
N TYR A 22 -3.88 15.69 6.58
CA TYR A 22 -5.16 15.18 6.08
C TYR A 22 -4.94 14.55 4.70
N ARG A 23 -5.14 13.23 4.60
CA ARG A 23 -4.94 12.47 3.36
C ARG A 23 -6.08 12.70 2.38
N LEU A 24 -5.73 13.16 1.17
CA LEU A 24 -6.64 13.29 0.03
C LEU A 24 -6.25 12.31 -1.08
N GLN A 25 -7.25 11.62 -1.62
CA GLN A 25 -7.12 10.77 -2.81
C GLN A 25 -7.50 11.57 -4.04
N LEU A 26 -6.50 12.00 -4.82
CA LEU A 26 -6.68 12.76 -6.05
C LEU A 26 -6.89 11.81 -7.23
N HIS A 27 -7.88 12.09 -8.03
CA HIS A 27 -8.20 11.38 -9.26
C HIS A 27 -9.07 12.27 -10.17
N LYS A 28 -9.38 11.85 -11.39
CA LYS A 28 -10.19 12.64 -12.36
C LYS A 28 -11.56 13.14 -11.84
N GLY A 29 -12.11 12.53 -10.80
CA GLY A 29 -13.37 12.96 -10.15
C GLY A 29 -13.16 13.82 -8.90
N PHE A 30 -11.91 14.02 -8.47
CA PHE A 30 -11.51 14.91 -7.37
C PHE A 30 -10.11 15.47 -7.65
N THR A 31 -10.06 16.61 -8.33
CA THR A 31 -8.88 17.22 -8.93
C THR A 31 -8.17 18.19 -7.97
N PHE A 32 -7.10 18.83 -8.44
CA PHE A 32 -6.44 19.93 -7.71
C PHE A 32 -7.39 21.08 -7.40
N ASP A 33 -8.28 21.43 -8.34
CA ASP A 33 -9.24 22.52 -8.15
C ASP A 33 -10.28 22.14 -7.07
N ASP A 34 -10.72 20.89 -7.00
CA ASP A 34 -11.62 20.40 -5.95
C ASP A 34 -10.93 20.42 -4.58
N ALA A 35 -9.67 19.99 -4.52
CA ALA A 35 -8.87 20.05 -3.29
C ALA A 35 -8.62 21.50 -2.83
N ALA A 36 -8.39 22.42 -3.76
CA ALA A 36 -8.26 23.85 -3.47
C ALA A 36 -9.54 24.44 -2.85
N GLN A 37 -10.74 23.98 -3.28
CA GLN A 37 -12.02 24.44 -2.75
C GLN A 37 -12.27 24.05 -1.29
N ILE A 38 -11.66 22.98 -0.82
CA ILE A 38 -11.84 22.52 0.56
C ILE A 38 -10.72 23.00 1.50
N ALA A 39 -9.73 23.73 1.00
CA ALA A 39 -8.57 24.17 1.79
C ALA A 39 -8.97 25.00 3.03
N ASP A 40 -9.95 25.91 2.93
CA ASP A 40 -10.46 26.65 4.07
C ASP A 40 -11.07 25.73 5.14
N TYR A 41 -11.87 24.75 4.70
CA TYR A 41 -12.48 23.78 5.63
C TYR A 41 -11.41 23.00 6.40
N LEU A 42 -10.36 22.55 5.72
CA LEU A 42 -9.27 21.81 6.36
C LEU A 42 -8.49 22.70 7.34
N LYS A 43 -8.27 23.97 6.98
CA LYS A 43 -7.66 24.94 7.88
C LYS A 43 -8.54 25.23 9.11
N ASP A 44 -9.84 25.44 8.91
CA ASP A 44 -10.80 25.64 10.00
C ASP A 44 -10.94 24.40 10.92
N LEU A 45 -10.76 23.21 10.37
CA LEU A 45 -10.71 21.94 11.15
C LEU A 45 -9.46 21.87 12.06
N GLY A 46 -8.39 22.61 11.73
CA GLY A 46 -7.13 22.62 12.47
C GLY A 46 -6.00 21.85 11.80
N ILE A 47 -6.17 21.41 10.54
CA ILE A 47 -5.12 20.73 9.76
C ILE A 47 -3.99 21.71 9.41
N SER A 48 -2.75 21.23 9.47
CA SER A 48 -1.57 21.99 9.08
C SER A 48 -1.11 21.72 7.64
N HIS A 49 -1.24 20.48 7.16
CA HIS A 49 -0.76 20.04 5.84
C HIS A 49 -1.76 19.11 5.17
N ILE A 50 -1.92 19.31 3.86
CA ILE A 50 -2.57 18.30 3.01
C ILE A 50 -1.55 17.21 2.69
N TYR A 51 -1.95 15.95 2.78
CA TYR A 51 -1.19 14.78 2.37
C TYR A 51 -1.85 14.19 1.12
N SER A 52 -1.28 14.49 -0.05
CA SER A 52 -1.83 14.08 -1.34
C SER A 52 -1.40 12.68 -1.74
N SER A 53 -2.31 11.90 -2.36
CA SER A 53 -1.96 10.71 -3.13
C SER A 53 -1.00 11.08 -4.28
N PRO A 54 -0.31 10.09 -4.91
CA PRO A 54 0.59 10.40 -6.01
C PRO A 54 -0.11 11.15 -7.13
N TYR A 55 0.53 12.21 -7.63
CA TYR A 55 -0.04 13.07 -8.69
C TYR A 55 0.92 13.37 -9.85
N LEU A 56 2.03 12.61 -9.97
CA LEU A 56 2.77 12.54 -11.23
C LEU A 56 1.92 11.86 -12.29
N GLN A 57 2.28 12.01 -13.57
CA GLN A 57 1.47 11.50 -14.67
C GLN A 57 1.28 10.00 -14.54
N ALA A 58 0.06 9.59 -14.24
CA ALA A 58 -0.38 8.20 -14.11
C ALA A 58 -0.97 7.69 -15.42
N ALA A 59 -1.23 6.39 -15.50
CA ALA A 59 -1.94 5.78 -16.61
C ALA A 59 -3.35 6.39 -16.77
N PRO A 60 -3.87 6.53 -17.99
CA PRO A 60 -5.18 7.11 -18.22
C PRO A 60 -6.30 6.42 -17.44
N GLY A 61 -7.12 7.20 -16.77
CA GLY A 61 -8.23 6.71 -15.96
C GLY A 61 -7.85 6.19 -14.57
N SER A 62 -6.60 6.31 -14.16
CA SER A 62 -6.14 5.94 -12.82
C SER A 62 -6.95 6.62 -11.73
N MET A 63 -7.39 5.84 -10.74
CA MET A 63 -8.15 6.33 -9.57
C MET A 63 -7.29 6.45 -8.31
N HIS A 64 -5.97 6.23 -8.43
CA HIS A 64 -5.06 6.18 -7.27
C HIS A 64 -3.69 6.85 -7.50
N GLY A 65 -3.19 6.94 -8.75
CA GLY A 65 -1.93 7.59 -9.09
C GLY A 65 -0.65 6.78 -8.87
N TYR A 66 -0.74 5.53 -8.38
CA TYR A 66 0.44 4.67 -8.15
C TYR A 66 0.99 4.02 -9.43
N ASP A 67 0.26 4.06 -10.53
CA ASP A 67 0.61 3.55 -11.83
C ASP A 67 1.23 4.63 -12.73
N VAL A 68 2.35 5.20 -12.28
CA VAL A 68 3.05 6.31 -12.95
C VAL A 68 3.55 5.88 -14.33
N VAL A 69 3.29 6.69 -15.35
CA VAL A 69 3.79 6.52 -16.73
C VAL A 69 4.87 7.55 -17.11
N ASP A 70 4.84 8.75 -16.52
CA ASP A 70 5.86 9.77 -16.73
C ASP A 70 6.16 10.54 -15.42
N PRO A 71 7.32 10.28 -14.78
CA PRO A 71 7.69 10.92 -13.52
C PRO A 71 8.13 12.39 -13.70
N THR A 72 8.21 12.89 -14.93
CA THR A 72 8.62 14.26 -15.24
C THR A 72 7.46 15.23 -15.40
N LYS A 73 6.23 14.71 -15.39
CA LYS A 73 4.99 15.49 -15.59
C LYS A 73 4.04 15.38 -14.43
N ILE A 74 3.22 16.41 -14.25
CA ILE A 74 2.04 16.37 -13.39
C ILE A 74 0.89 15.74 -14.18
N ASN A 75 0.03 14.97 -13.51
CA ASN A 75 -1.07 14.27 -14.13
C ASN A 75 -2.08 15.25 -14.76
N ASP A 76 -2.23 15.15 -16.08
CA ASP A 76 -3.14 16.00 -16.86
C ASP A 76 -4.61 15.85 -16.43
N GLU A 77 -5.03 14.63 -16.02
CA GLU A 77 -6.39 14.37 -15.53
C GLU A 77 -6.71 15.08 -14.21
N LEU A 78 -5.69 15.51 -13.45
CA LEU A 78 -5.85 16.29 -12.23
C LEU A 78 -5.83 17.81 -12.48
N GLY A 79 -5.58 18.24 -13.73
CA GLY A 79 -5.46 19.64 -14.14
C GLY A 79 -4.06 20.07 -14.55
N GLY A 80 -3.09 19.14 -14.62
CA GLY A 80 -1.73 19.37 -15.07
C GLY A 80 -0.98 20.45 -14.27
N ASP A 81 0.06 21.05 -14.88
CA ASP A 81 0.88 22.08 -14.25
C ASP A 81 0.05 23.32 -13.81
N CYS A 82 -0.94 23.72 -14.62
CA CYS A 82 -1.81 24.86 -14.29
C CYS A 82 -2.70 24.59 -13.06
N GLY A 83 -3.30 23.42 -12.97
CA GLY A 83 -4.12 23.03 -11.83
C GLY A 83 -3.30 22.92 -10.54
N HIS A 84 -2.13 22.30 -10.62
CA HIS A 84 -1.19 22.21 -9.51
C HIS A 84 -0.73 23.58 -9.03
N HIS A 85 -0.43 24.51 -9.94
CA HIS A 85 -0.03 25.87 -9.58
C HIS A 85 -1.14 26.57 -8.78
N ARG A 86 -2.39 26.54 -9.25
CA ARG A 86 -3.54 27.13 -8.51
C ARG A 86 -3.73 26.47 -7.15
N PHE A 87 -3.60 25.15 -7.07
CA PHE A 87 -3.69 24.42 -5.82
C PHE A 87 -2.61 24.86 -4.81
N CYS A 88 -1.33 24.88 -5.22
CA CYS A 88 -0.23 25.34 -4.37
C CYS A 88 -0.40 26.81 -3.94
N GLN A 89 -0.85 27.68 -4.85
CA GLN A 89 -1.16 29.07 -4.52
C GLN A 89 -2.24 29.15 -3.45
N ARG A 90 -3.34 28.39 -3.61
CA ARG A 90 -4.44 28.38 -2.63
C ARG A 90 -4.00 27.88 -1.27
N LEU A 91 -3.18 26.85 -1.20
CA LEU A 91 -2.61 26.37 0.07
C LEU A 91 -1.78 27.45 0.75
N GLY A 92 -0.94 28.17 -0.01
CA GLY A 92 -0.16 29.29 0.50
C GLY A 92 -1.03 30.42 1.06
N GLU A 93 -2.13 30.77 0.39
CA GLU A 93 -3.09 31.82 0.82
C GLU A 93 -3.75 31.49 2.16
N VAL A 94 -4.11 30.22 2.39
CA VAL A 94 -4.76 29.79 3.64
C VAL A 94 -3.77 29.31 4.72
N GLY A 95 -2.48 29.27 4.39
CA GLY A 95 -1.42 28.85 5.32
C GLY A 95 -1.45 27.34 5.63
N LEU A 96 -1.70 26.52 4.59
CA LEU A 96 -1.52 25.06 4.63
C LEU A 96 -0.22 24.66 3.93
N GLY A 97 0.49 23.66 4.50
CA GLY A 97 1.60 22.99 3.83
C GLY A 97 1.14 21.79 3.03
N GLN A 98 2.10 21.13 2.39
CA GLN A 98 1.84 19.96 1.57
C GLN A 98 2.85 18.83 1.78
N VAL A 99 2.34 17.59 1.85
CA VAL A 99 3.09 16.33 1.82
C VAL A 99 2.64 15.53 0.62
N LEU A 100 3.58 14.97 -0.13
CA LEU A 100 3.30 14.16 -1.31
C LEU A 100 3.65 12.69 -1.09
N ASP A 101 2.75 11.81 -1.50
CA ASP A 101 3.03 10.39 -1.66
C ASP A 101 3.79 10.14 -2.96
N ILE A 102 4.94 9.47 -2.91
CA ILE A 102 5.77 9.19 -4.08
C ILE A 102 6.03 7.70 -4.25
N VAL A 103 6.18 7.27 -5.51
CA VAL A 103 6.28 5.87 -5.91
C VAL A 103 7.64 5.57 -6.54
N PRO A 104 8.71 5.31 -5.75
CA PRO A 104 10.04 5.06 -6.30
C PRO A 104 10.25 3.63 -6.80
N ASN A 105 9.43 2.67 -6.37
CA ASN A 105 9.68 1.25 -6.58
C ASN A 105 9.32 0.75 -7.98
N HIS A 106 8.34 1.35 -8.65
CA HIS A 106 7.77 0.82 -9.90
C HIS A 106 7.14 1.89 -10.78
N MET A 107 6.87 1.52 -12.05
CA MET A 107 6.08 2.29 -13.03
C MET A 107 5.09 1.37 -13.74
N ALA A 108 4.10 1.97 -14.43
CA ALA A 108 3.12 1.22 -15.22
C ALA A 108 3.73 0.60 -16.48
N VAL A 109 3.33 -0.64 -16.74
CA VAL A 109 3.50 -1.34 -18.02
C VAL A 109 2.36 -0.93 -18.94
N SER A 110 2.56 0.15 -19.68
CA SER A 110 1.52 0.79 -20.51
C SER A 110 2.14 1.37 -21.78
N ALA A 111 1.34 1.48 -22.84
CA ALA A 111 1.75 2.15 -24.08
C ALA A 111 2.02 3.65 -23.89
N GLU A 112 1.39 4.25 -22.89
CA GLU A 112 1.56 5.66 -22.51
C GLU A 112 2.82 5.92 -21.70
N ASN A 113 3.54 4.85 -21.27
CA ASN A 113 4.86 4.97 -20.65
C ASN A 113 5.95 5.02 -21.75
N PRO A 114 6.51 6.20 -22.06
CA PRO A 114 7.45 6.35 -23.15
C PRO A 114 8.78 5.62 -22.91
N TYR A 115 9.16 5.43 -21.66
CA TYR A 115 10.38 4.72 -21.26
C TYR A 115 10.22 3.23 -21.49
N TRP A 116 9.08 2.68 -21.09
CA TRP A 116 8.72 1.28 -21.34
C TRP A 116 8.52 0.98 -22.82
N TRP A 117 7.87 1.87 -23.54
CA TRP A 117 7.71 1.78 -24.99
C TRP A 117 9.05 1.67 -25.71
N ASP A 118 10.01 2.54 -25.36
CA ASP A 118 11.36 2.53 -25.96
C ASP A 118 12.12 1.22 -25.64
N VAL A 119 11.90 0.65 -24.43
CA VAL A 119 12.49 -0.65 -24.05
C VAL A 119 11.90 -1.79 -24.86
N LEU A 120 10.61 -1.83 -25.09
CA LEU A 120 9.98 -2.85 -25.95
C LEU A 120 10.45 -2.72 -27.41
N GLU A 121 10.59 -1.51 -27.91
CA GLU A 121 11.02 -1.23 -29.28
C GLU A 121 12.50 -1.60 -29.52
N ASN A 122 13.39 -1.31 -28.57
CA ASN A 122 14.83 -1.42 -28.76
C ASN A 122 15.51 -2.55 -27.97
N GLY A 123 14.79 -3.23 -27.07
CA GLY A 123 15.33 -4.28 -26.21
C GLY A 123 16.45 -3.76 -25.31
N GLU A 124 17.49 -4.56 -25.11
CA GLU A 124 18.66 -4.20 -24.29
C GLU A 124 19.45 -3.00 -24.87
N SER A 125 19.23 -2.67 -26.14
CA SER A 125 19.82 -1.49 -26.78
C SER A 125 19.07 -0.18 -26.49
N SER A 126 17.98 -0.21 -25.76
CA SER A 126 17.29 0.98 -25.29
C SER A 126 18.15 1.75 -24.29
N ARG A 127 18.15 3.08 -24.39
CA ARG A 127 18.79 3.94 -23.37
C ARG A 127 18.11 3.85 -22.01
N TYR A 128 16.93 3.24 -21.92
CA TYR A 128 16.18 3.00 -20.69
C TYR A 128 16.20 1.54 -20.24
N ALA A 129 16.94 0.66 -20.92
CA ALA A 129 17.02 -0.76 -20.58
C ALA A 129 17.49 -1.00 -19.12
N THR A 130 18.34 -0.11 -18.60
CA THR A 130 18.84 -0.17 -17.21
C THR A 130 17.87 0.42 -16.17
N TRP A 131 16.79 1.12 -16.59
CA TRP A 131 15.83 1.73 -15.67
C TRP A 131 14.98 0.69 -14.96
N PHE A 132 14.64 -0.37 -15.68
CA PHE A 132 13.75 -1.42 -15.19
C PHE A 132 14.54 -2.65 -14.76
N ASP A 133 14.01 -3.36 -13.78
CA ASP A 133 14.62 -4.58 -13.24
C ASP A 133 14.20 -5.80 -14.07
N ILE A 134 14.80 -5.90 -15.28
CA ILE A 134 14.57 -6.94 -16.27
C ILE A 134 15.73 -7.92 -16.25
N ASP A 135 15.43 -9.22 -16.29
CA ASP A 135 16.39 -10.29 -16.55
C ASP A 135 16.46 -10.54 -18.06
N TRP A 136 17.49 -9.98 -18.70
CA TRP A 136 17.72 -10.11 -20.14
C TRP A 136 18.28 -11.46 -20.55
N HIS A 137 18.90 -12.18 -19.61
CA HIS A 137 19.60 -13.45 -19.85
C HIS A 137 19.08 -14.58 -18.94
N PRO A 138 17.76 -14.85 -18.94
CA PRO A 138 17.22 -15.95 -18.14
C PRO A 138 17.75 -17.29 -18.61
N ALA A 139 17.66 -18.30 -17.74
CA ALA A 139 18.08 -19.67 -18.08
C ALA A 139 17.27 -20.30 -19.23
N GLU A 140 16.04 -19.84 -19.44
CA GLU A 140 15.16 -20.27 -20.53
C GLU A 140 15.57 -19.61 -21.84
N VAL A 141 16.22 -20.37 -22.72
CA VAL A 141 16.75 -19.92 -24.03
C VAL A 141 15.72 -19.16 -24.87
N LYS A 142 14.44 -19.58 -24.81
CA LYS A 142 13.31 -18.94 -25.54
C LYS A 142 13.03 -17.49 -25.10
N LEU A 143 13.52 -17.08 -23.92
CA LEU A 143 13.32 -15.76 -23.32
C LEU A 143 14.60 -14.91 -23.28
N GLN A 144 15.74 -15.43 -23.76
CA GLN A 144 16.97 -14.64 -23.85
C GLN A 144 16.78 -13.43 -24.76
N ASN A 145 17.16 -12.26 -24.30
CA ASN A 145 16.96 -10.95 -24.94
C ASN A 145 15.50 -10.63 -25.29
N LYS A 146 14.54 -11.19 -24.55
CA LYS A 146 13.10 -10.97 -24.75
C LYS A 146 12.38 -10.74 -23.43
N ILE A 147 11.47 -9.81 -23.45
CA ILE A 147 10.56 -9.54 -22.34
C ILE A 147 9.28 -10.37 -22.54
N LEU A 148 8.92 -11.22 -21.59
CA LEU A 148 7.63 -11.91 -21.62
C LEU A 148 6.50 -10.92 -21.30
N ILE A 149 5.53 -10.79 -22.20
CA ILE A 149 4.33 -9.93 -22.04
C ILE A 149 3.10 -10.83 -21.91
N PRO A 150 2.64 -11.10 -20.70
CA PRO A 150 1.56 -12.05 -20.42
C PRO A 150 0.18 -11.37 -20.49
N VAL A 151 -0.28 -11.06 -21.71
CA VAL A 151 -1.52 -10.28 -21.94
C VAL A 151 -2.60 -11.04 -22.72
N LEU A 152 -2.24 -12.16 -23.35
CA LEU A 152 -3.20 -12.90 -24.19
C LEU A 152 -4.22 -13.67 -23.35
N GLY A 153 -5.47 -13.62 -23.74
CA GLY A 153 -6.57 -14.31 -23.05
C GLY A 153 -6.57 -15.83 -23.24
N ASP A 154 -5.84 -16.36 -24.27
CA ASP A 154 -5.67 -17.78 -24.54
C ASP A 154 -4.24 -18.04 -25.08
N GLN A 155 -3.93 -19.29 -25.38
CA GLN A 155 -2.65 -19.72 -25.92
C GLN A 155 -2.31 -18.94 -27.20
N TYR A 156 -1.05 -18.49 -27.31
CA TYR A 156 -0.58 -17.63 -28.40
C TYR A 156 -0.98 -18.12 -29.80
N GLY A 157 -0.81 -19.40 -30.09
CA GLY A 157 -1.14 -19.94 -31.40
C GLY A 157 -2.65 -19.90 -31.73
N ARG A 158 -3.53 -20.01 -30.73
CA ARG A 158 -4.98 -19.86 -30.94
C ARG A 158 -5.34 -18.42 -31.25
N VAL A 159 -4.86 -17.50 -30.41
CA VAL A 159 -5.07 -16.05 -30.57
C VAL A 159 -4.58 -15.56 -31.94
N LEU A 160 -3.41 -16.06 -32.38
CA LEU A 160 -2.84 -15.73 -33.67
C LEU A 160 -3.68 -16.29 -34.81
N ASN A 161 -4.07 -17.57 -34.77
CA ASN A 161 -4.89 -18.23 -35.79
C ASN A 161 -6.30 -17.62 -35.92
N GLU A 162 -6.85 -17.08 -34.86
CA GLU A 162 -8.12 -16.37 -34.85
C GLU A 162 -8.00 -14.91 -35.35
N GLY A 163 -6.79 -14.46 -35.72
CA GLY A 163 -6.54 -13.12 -36.23
C GLY A 163 -6.75 -11.99 -35.24
N GLN A 164 -6.64 -12.30 -33.93
CA GLN A 164 -6.80 -11.29 -32.86
C GLN A 164 -5.56 -10.40 -32.71
N ILE A 165 -4.38 -10.85 -33.15
CA ILE A 165 -3.16 -10.02 -33.21
C ILE A 165 -3.03 -9.47 -34.63
N LYS A 166 -2.86 -8.15 -34.75
CA LYS A 166 -2.68 -7.46 -36.03
C LYS A 166 -1.53 -6.46 -35.96
N VAL A 167 -0.83 -6.27 -37.06
CA VAL A 167 0.11 -5.18 -37.25
C VAL A 167 -0.64 -3.98 -37.82
N GLU A 168 -0.40 -2.82 -37.25
CA GLU A 168 -0.97 -1.55 -37.67
C GLU A 168 0.14 -0.50 -37.84
N GLN A 169 -0.04 0.42 -38.78
CA GLN A 169 0.79 1.61 -38.91
C GLN A 169 0.10 2.78 -38.19
N VAL A 170 0.78 3.41 -37.26
CA VAL A 170 0.31 4.58 -36.49
C VAL A 170 1.29 5.73 -36.74
N GLY A 171 0.89 6.64 -37.65
CA GLY A 171 1.83 7.66 -38.14
C GLY A 171 3.01 7.05 -38.89
N GLU A 172 4.23 7.37 -38.46
CA GLU A 172 5.47 6.80 -38.95
C GLU A 172 5.91 5.49 -38.27
N HIS A 173 5.25 5.11 -37.16
CA HIS A 173 5.56 3.91 -36.37
C HIS A 173 4.67 2.73 -36.75
N PHE A 174 5.10 1.55 -36.34
CA PHE A 174 4.35 0.30 -36.51
C PHE A 174 4.21 -0.39 -35.15
N CYS A 175 3.05 -0.95 -34.91
CA CYS A 175 2.77 -1.68 -33.67
C CYS A 175 2.03 -3.00 -33.93
N ALA A 176 2.24 -3.98 -33.07
CA ALA A 176 1.36 -5.11 -32.93
C ALA A 176 0.23 -4.72 -31.99
N ARG A 177 -1.02 -4.99 -32.37
CA ARG A 177 -2.21 -4.72 -31.57
C ARG A 177 -2.90 -6.02 -31.17
N TYR A 178 -3.27 -6.08 -29.88
CA TYR A 178 -4.13 -7.12 -29.34
C TYR A 178 -5.20 -6.46 -28.45
N ALA A 179 -6.48 -6.59 -28.83
CA ALA A 179 -7.59 -5.85 -28.22
C ALA A 179 -7.28 -4.34 -28.19
N GLU A 180 -7.29 -3.71 -27.01
CA GLU A 180 -6.96 -2.28 -26.84
C GLU A 180 -5.48 -2.02 -26.62
N GLN A 181 -4.66 -3.08 -26.51
CA GLN A 181 -3.23 -2.95 -26.22
C GLN A 181 -2.40 -2.84 -27.47
N GLN A 182 -1.36 -2.02 -27.43
CA GLN A 182 -0.41 -1.80 -28.50
C GLN A 182 1.03 -2.07 -28.03
N PHE A 183 1.83 -2.65 -28.91
CA PHE A 183 3.23 -3.00 -28.65
C PHE A 183 4.08 -2.54 -29.84
N PRO A 184 5.15 -1.75 -29.63
CA PRO A 184 5.98 -1.25 -30.74
C PRO A 184 6.69 -2.40 -31.44
N LEU A 185 6.86 -2.30 -32.75
CA LEU A 185 7.69 -3.23 -33.49
C LEU A 185 9.16 -2.78 -33.48
N ALA A 186 10.07 -3.71 -33.27
CA ALA A 186 11.49 -3.46 -33.37
C ALA A 186 11.84 -2.94 -34.81
N PRO A 187 12.56 -1.83 -34.95
CA PRO A 187 12.81 -1.19 -36.25
C PRO A 187 13.43 -2.14 -37.29
N GLU A 188 14.35 -2.98 -36.86
CA GLU A 188 15.02 -3.98 -37.72
C GLU A 188 14.03 -4.99 -38.30
N SER A 189 12.99 -5.30 -37.58
CA SER A 189 11.94 -6.25 -38.02
C SER A 189 11.11 -5.70 -39.18
N LEU A 190 11.08 -4.37 -39.35
CA LEU A 190 10.32 -3.68 -40.43
C LEU A 190 11.01 -3.76 -41.79
N SER A 191 12.32 -4.05 -41.85
CA SER A 191 13.10 -4.03 -43.09
C SER A 191 12.46 -4.87 -44.20
N LEU A 192 12.04 -6.11 -43.91
CA LEU A 192 11.44 -6.99 -44.93
C LEU A 192 10.08 -6.45 -45.43
N LEU A 193 9.24 -5.93 -44.52
CA LEU A 193 7.95 -5.33 -44.87
C LEU A 193 8.13 -4.10 -45.76
N LEU A 194 9.02 -3.19 -45.34
CA LEU A 194 9.30 -1.97 -46.12
C LEU A 194 10.01 -2.25 -47.45
N SER A 195 10.89 -3.25 -47.54
CA SER A 195 11.52 -3.66 -48.80
C SER A 195 10.49 -4.20 -49.81
N LYS A 196 9.50 -5.00 -49.34
CA LYS A 196 8.39 -5.43 -50.20
C LYS A 196 7.54 -4.26 -50.69
N ALA A 197 7.24 -3.30 -49.79
CA ALA A 197 6.53 -2.08 -50.15
C ALA A 197 7.33 -1.21 -51.15
N ALA A 198 8.66 -1.07 -50.95
CA ALA A 198 9.55 -0.36 -51.85
C ALA A 198 9.54 -0.96 -53.26
N SER A 199 9.64 -2.29 -53.37
CA SER A 199 9.56 -3.00 -54.65
C SER A 199 8.22 -2.78 -55.34
N ARG A 200 7.10 -2.76 -54.57
CA ARG A 200 5.76 -2.50 -55.08
C ARG A 200 5.58 -1.06 -55.57
N ALA A 201 6.09 -0.10 -54.85
CA ALA A 201 6.02 1.33 -55.19
C ALA A 201 7.11 1.74 -56.20
N MET A 202 8.02 0.85 -56.54
CA MET A 202 9.25 1.15 -57.31
C MET A 202 9.99 2.39 -56.81
N ASN A 203 10.19 2.45 -55.46
CA ASN A 203 10.73 3.62 -54.77
C ASN A 203 12.08 3.29 -54.08
N ASP A 204 13.20 3.81 -54.63
CA ASP A 204 14.54 3.55 -54.11
C ASP A 204 14.78 4.20 -52.74
N THR A 205 14.10 5.33 -52.40
CA THR A 205 14.22 5.97 -51.10
C THR A 205 13.63 5.10 -50.02
N LEU A 206 12.46 4.48 -50.23
CA LEU A 206 11.88 3.52 -49.32
C LEU A 206 12.76 2.27 -49.15
N SER A 207 13.41 1.81 -50.22
CA SER A 207 14.38 0.72 -50.13
C SER A 207 15.57 1.08 -49.24
N LEU A 208 16.14 2.31 -49.40
CA LEU A 208 17.20 2.80 -48.53
C LEU A 208 16.77 2.92 -47.07
N ILE A 209 15.54 3.38 -46.80
CA ILE A 209 14.97 3.43 -45.45
C ILE A 209 14.89 2.02 -44.85
N ALA A 210 14.37 1.04 -45.58
CA ALA A 210 14.30 -0.36 -45.19
C ALA A 210 15.66 -0.95 -44.81
N ASP A 211 16.67 -0.70 -45.66
CA ASP A 211 18.05 -1.12 -45.41
C ASP A 211 18.65 -0.42 -44.19
N SER A 212 18.35 0.87 -44.01
CA SER A 212 18.84 1.66 -42.86
C SER A 212 18.32 1.12 -41.53
N PHE A 213 17.05 0.73 -41.45
CA PHE A 213 16.50 0.07 -40.25
C PHE A 213 17.23 -1.24 -39.94
N SER A 214 17.57 -2.05 -40.95
CA SER A 214 18.27 -3.33 -40.72
C SER A 214 19.71 -3.16 -40.20
N ARG A 215 20.30 -1.98 -40.34
CA ARG A 215 21.66 -1.66 -39.94
C ARG A 215 21.79 -0.88 -38.66
N LEU A 216 20.69 -0.66 -37.96
CA LEU A 216 20.74 0.03 -36.68
C LEU A 216 21.64 -0.75 -35.69
N PRO A 217 22.57 -0.07 -35.01
CA PRO A 217 23.49 -0.75 -34.11
C PRO A 217 22.73 -1.38 -32.92
N ALA A 218 23.08 -2.61 -32.61
CA ALA A 218 22.54 -3.34 -31.46
C ALA A 218 23.64 -3.53 -30.42
N SER A 219 23.49 -2.88 -29.27
CA SER A 219 24.44 -2.95 -28.16
C SER A 219 23.85 -2.34 -26.90
N SER A 220 24.24 -2.87 -25.74
CA SER A 220 23.95 -2.31 -24.43
C SER A 220 24.90 -1.17 -24.00
N ASP A 221 25.96 -0.89 -24.84
CA ASP A 221 26.88 0.23 -24.61
C ASP A 221 26.13 1.57 -24.74
N PRO A 222 26.20 2.48 -23.73
CA PRO A 222 25.49 3.75 -23.75
C PRO A 222 25.82 4.67 -24.94
N GLY A 223 27.04 4.65 -25.40
CA GLY A 223 27.47 5.46 -26.57
C GLY A 223 26.83 4.95 -27.85
N ILE A 224 26.80 3.64 -28.03
CA ILE A 224 26.19 2.97 -29.19
C ILE A 224 24.65 3.11 -29.13
N SER A 225 24.09 2.95 -27.99
CA SER A 225 22.64 3.16 -27.73
C SER A 225 22.18 4.58 -28.08
N PHE A 226 23.01 5.59 -27.79
CA PHE A 226 22.75 6.97 -28.18
C PHE A 226 22.74 7.13 -29.72
N VAL A 227 23.74 6.56 -30.41
CA VAL A 227 23.82 6.57 -31.88
C VAL A 227 22.59 5.88 -32.49
N ARG A 228 22.25 4.71 -32.01
CA ARG A 228 21.03 3.99 -32.41
C ARG A 228 19.78 4.86 -32.32
N HIS A 229 19.58 5.49 -31.17
CA HIS A 229 18.40 6.31 -30.94
C HIS A 229 18.34 7.51 -31.90
N ARG A 230 19.46 8.21 -32.09
CA ARG A 230 19.58 9.31 -33.06
C ARG A 230 19.24 8.85 -34.49
N ASP A 231 19.89 7.77 -34.93
CA ASP A 231 19.73 7.28 -36.29
C ASP A 231 18.31 6.76 -36.55
N LYS A 232 17.74 6.02 -35.60
CA LYS A 232 16.32 5.60 -35.60
C LYS A 232 15.37 6.80 -35.78
N THR A 233 15.55 7.85 -35.01
CA THR A 233 14.72 9.06 -35.08
C THR A 233 14.82 9.72 -36.47
N VAL A 234 16.00 9.78 -37.05
CA VAL A 234 16.20 10.34 -38.40
C VAL A 234 15.50 9.45 -39.45
N ILE A 235 15.63 8.13 -39.36
CA ILE A 235 15.04 7.18 -40.32
C ILE A 235 13.51 7.26 -40.28
N TYR A 236 12.89 7.30 -39.07
CA TYR A 236 11.44 7.50 -38.94
C TYR A 236 11.00 8.86 -39.50
N GLY A 237 11.78 9.93 -39.27
CA GLY A 237 11.51 11.25 -39.85
C GLY A 237 11.55 11.23 -41.40
N LEU A 238 12.48 10.51 -42.01
CA LEU A 238 12.54 10.31 -43.44
C LEU A 238 11.32 9.51 -43.97
N LEU A 239 10.94 8.44 -43.27
CA LEU A 239 9.73 7.66 -43.61
C LEU A 239 8.49 8.51 -43.56
N LYS A 240 8.35 9.33 -42.51
CA LYS A 240 7.22 10.27 -42.35
C LYS A 240 7.13 11.25 -43.51
N THR A 241 8.24 11.89 -43.89
CA THR A 241 8.28 12.83 -44.98
C THR A 241 7.97 12.13 -46.30
N LEU A 242 8.56 10.95 -46.55
CA LEU A 242 8.32 10.20 -47.77
C LEU A 242 6.82 9.79 -47.91
N CYS A 243 6.19 9.35 -46.81
CA CYS A 243 4.74 9.03 -46.82
C CYS A 243 3.85 10.25 -47.04
N ALA A 244 4.27 11.44 -46.57
CA ALA A 244 3.52 12.68 -46.76
C ALA A 244 3.61 13.17 -48.21
N GLU A 245 4.76 13.00 -48.88
CA GLU A 245 5.00 13.46 -50.25
C GLU A 245 4.53 12.45 -51.33
N HIS A 246 4.53 11.14 -51.01
CA HIS A 246 4.27 10.07 -51.95
C HIS A 246 3.11 9.17 -51.49
N ARG A 247 1.92 9.41 -52.01
CA ARG A 247 0.71 8.62 -51.69
C ARG A 247 0.79 7.15 -52.13
N ASP A 248 1.48 6.87 -53.18
CA ASP A 248 1.77 5.53 -53.72
C ASP A 248 2.62 4.70 -52.77
N VAL A 249 3.59 5.34 -52.14
CA VAL A 249 4.42 4.71 -51.08
C VAL A 249 3.56 4.35 -49.87
N CYS A 250 2.73 5.27 -49.39
CA CYS A 250 1.79 5.01 -48.30
C CYS A 250 0.85 3.85 -48.63
N ALA A 251 0.27 3.84 -49.84
CA ALA A 251 -0.63 2.77 -50.30
C ALA A 251 0.11 1.42 -50.39
N ALA A 252 1.36 1.40 -50.85
CA ALA A 252 2.17 0.19 -50.91
C ALA A 252 2.47 -0.36 -49.49
N ILE A 253 2.81 0.48 -48.51
CA ILE A 253 3.03 0.08 -47.13
C ILE A 253 1.75 -0.51 -46.55
N ALA A 254 0.62 0.19 -46.72
CA ALA A 254 -0.68 -0.29 -46.20
C ALA A 254 -1.10 -1.65 -46.81
N MET A 255 -0.78 -1.86 -48.13
CA MET A 255 -1.03 -3.13 -48.80
C MET A 255 -0.15 -4.24 -48.20
N GLU A 256 1.15 -3.99 -47.95
CA GLU A 256 2.05 -5.01 -47.37
C GLU A 256 1.67 -5.31 -45.90
N VAL A 257 1.24 -4.34 -45.11
CA VAL A 257 0.67 -4.54 -43.77
C VAL A 257 -0.59 -5.42 -43.84
N SER A 258 -1.49 -5.15 -44.81
CA SER A 258 -2.69 -5.99 -45.03
C SER A 258 -2.34 -7.42 -45.44
N ASN A 259 -1.31 -7.60 -46.31
CA ASN A 259 -0.85 -8.91 -46.73
C ASN A 259 -0.25 -9.68 -45.55
N LEU A 260 0.56 -9.02 -44.72
CA LEU A 260 1.17 -9.58 -43.51
C LEU A 260 0.11 -10.09 -42.53
N ASN A 261 -0.94 -9.30 -42.30
CA ASN A 261 -2.02 -9.67 -41.39
C ASN A 261 -2.90 -10.83 -41.88
N ARG A 262 -2.80 -11.21 -43.17
CA ARG A 262 -3.48 -12.38 -43.75
C ARG A 262 -2.60 -13.63 -43.80
N ASP A 263 -1.30 -13.45 -43.72
CA ASP A 263 -0.31 -14.53 -43.75
C ASP A 263 0.14 -14.82 -42.30
N ILE A 264 -0.46 -15.82 -41.68
CA ILE A 264 -0.21 -16.17 -40.27
C ILE A 264 1.24 -16.54 -40.02
N ASP A 265 1.90 -17.26 -40.95
CA ASP A 265 3.29 -17.68 -40.80
C ASP A 265 4.26 -16.48 -40.94
N ALA A 266 3.97 -15.55 -41.83
CA ALA A 266 4.74 -14.31 -41.98
C ALA A 266 4.56 -13.40 -40.74
N LEU A 267 3.33 -13.32 -40.19
CA LEU A 267 3.03 -12.57 -38.98
C LEU A 267 3.71 -13.19 -37.76
N ASP A 268 3.67 -14.51 -37.58
CA ASP A 268 4.40 -15.22 -36.54
C ASP A 268 5.90 -14.95 -36.64
N GLY A 269 6.45 -15.07 -37.85
CA GLY A 269 7.86 -14.77 -38.13
C GLY A 269 8.26 -13.32 -37.79
N LEU A 270 7.38 -12.33 -37.97
CA LEU A 270 7.60 -10.94 -37.54
C LEU A 270 7.55 -10.82 -36.02
N LEU A 271 6.55 -11.39 -35.36
CA LEU A 271 6.36 -11.33 -33.91
C LEU A 271 7.52 -12.04 -33.17
N ASN A 272 8.05 -13.12 -33.70
CA ASN A 272 9.22 -13.82 -33.16
C ASN A 272 10.53 -13.02 -33.25
N ARG A 273 10.61 -11.94 -34.06
CA ARG A 273 11.75 -11.04 -34.13
C ARG A 273 11.68 -9.85 -33.17
N GLN A 274 10.59 -9.74 -32.38
CA GLN A 274 10.45 -8.64 -31.43
C GLN A 274 11.32 -8.85 -30.19
N ASN A 275 11.65 -7.75 -29.49
CA ASN A 275 12.37 -7.76 -28.21
C ASN A 275 11.49 -8.23 -27.04
N TYR A 276 10.28 -8.60 -27.33
CA TYR A 276 9.30 -9.12 -26.38
C TYR A 276 8.60 -10.36 -26.96
N ARG A 277 7.92 -11.09 -26.10
CA ARG A 277 7.12 -12.26 -26.47
C ARG A 277 5.72 -12.12 -25.87
N LEU A 278 4.71 -11.97 -26.73
CA LEU A 278 3.32 -12.03 -26.32
C LEU A 278 2.97 -13.45 -25.85
N ALA A 279 2.34 -13.58 -24.70
CA ALA A 279 2.07 -14.88 -24.12
C ALA A 279 0.71 -14.91 -23.39
N TYR A 280 0.20 -16.12 -23.20
CA TYR A 280 -0.98 -16.36 -22.40
C TYR A 280 -0.76 -15.87 -20.95
N TRP A 281 -1.70 -15.12 -20.41
CA TRP A 281 -1.53 -14.42 -19.13
C TRP A 281 -1.08 -15.31 -17.97
N ARG A 282 -1.49 -16.59 -17.94
CA ARG A 282 -1.08 -17.54 -16.90
C ARG A 282 0.40 -17.92 -16.92
N THR A 283 1.12 -17.64 -18.00
CA THR A 283 2.56 -17.90 -18.05
C THR A 283 3.36 -17.00 -17.12
N ALA A 284 2.79 -15.85 -16.72
CA ALA A 284 3.41 -14.90 -15.80
C ALA A 284 3.84 -15.55 -14.47
N ASP A 285 3.02 -16.45 -13.95
CA ASP A 285 3.24 -17.07 -12.65
C ASP A 285 4.57 -17.87 -12.58
N GLN A 286 5.09 -18.29 -13.74
CA GLN A 286 6.28 -19.15 -13.80
C GLN A 286 7.44 -18.58 -14.61
N GLU A 287 7.17 -17.70 -15.58
CA GLU A 287 8.18 -17.33 -16.59
C GLU A 287 8.41 -15.81 -16.72
N LEU A 288 7.81 -14.97 -15.88
CA LEU A 288 8.00 -13.53 -15.96
C LEU A 288 9.46 -13.14 -15.71
N GLY A 289 10.05 -12.38 -16.63
CA GLY A 289 11.47 -12.00 -16.63
C GLY A 289 11.77 -10.63 -16.00
N TYR A 290 10.83 -9.98 -15.32
CA TYR A 290 11.06 -8.69 -14.64
C TYR A 290 10.51 -8.67 -13.23
N ARG A 291 11.09 -7.86 -12.34
CA ARG A 291 10.54 -7.60 -11.01
C ARG A 291 9.30 -6.73 -11.16
N ARG A 292 8.27 -7.04 -10.40
CA ARG A 292 7.01 -6.29 -10.38
C ARG A 292 6.67 -5.82 -8.95
N PHE A 293 5.71 -4.92 -8.85
CA PHE A 293 5.09 -4.59 -7.58
C PHE A 293 4.20 -5.76 -7.16
N PHE A 294 4.59 -6.45 -6.08
CA PHE A 294 3.96 -7.68 -5.60
C PHE A 294 3.79 -8.74 -6.72
N ASP A 295 2.54 -9.07 -7.07
CA ASP A 295 2.15 -9.99 -8.15
C ASP A 295 1.44 -9.28 -9.31
N VAL A 296 1.49 -7.93 -9.36
CA VAL A 296 0.82 -7.10 -10.36
C VAL A 296 1.66 -7.00 -11.64
N ASN A 297 1.29 -7.75 -12.69
CA ASN A 297 2.05 -7.81 -13.96
C ASN A 297 2.15 -6.47 -14.71
N THR A 298 1.25 -5.53 -14.43
CA THR A 298 1.21 -4.22 -15.09
C THR A 298 2.02 -3.14 -14.37
N LEU A 299 2.77 -3.50 -13.31
CA LEU A 299 3.62 -2.58 -12.54
C LEU A 299 5.05 -3.13 -12.47
N ILE A 300 5.93 -2.61 -13.33
CA ILE A 300 7.32 -3.05 -13.43
C ILE A 300 8.25 -2.32 -12.46
N GLY A 301 9.12 -3.08 -11.78
CA GLY A 301 10.08 -2.54 -10.82
C GLY A 301 11.14 -1.66 -11.46
N LEU A 302 11.41 -0.52 -10.82
CA LEU A 302 12.50 0.41 -11.16
C LEU A 302 13.80 0.05 -10.44
N ARG A 303 14.93 0.35 -11.09
CA ARG A 303 16.28 0.28 -10.50
C ARG A 303 16.72 1.65 -9.96
N VAL A 304 15.89 2.22 -9.09
CA VAL A 304 16.09 3.56 -8.51
C VAL A 304 17.37 3.70 -7.67
N GLY A 305 18.03 2.60 -7.34
CA GLY A 305 19.39 2.61 -6.77
C GLY A 305 20.44 3.19 -7.71
N LEU A 306 20.22 3.16 -9.05
CA LEU A 306 21.09 3.78 -10.03
C LEU A 306 20.89 5.31 -10.03
N GLU A 307 21.99 6.07 -9.92
CA GLU A 307 21.98 7.54 -9.81
C GLU A 307 21.15 8.21 -10.91
N HIS A 308 21.39 7.82 -12.18
CA HIS A 308 20.67 8.42 -13.30
C HIS A 308 19.17 8.13 -13.32
N VAL A 309 18.74 6.97 -12.76
CA VAL A 309 17.31 6.64 -12.61
C VAL A 309 16.70 7.46 -11.49
N PHE A 310 17.39 7.57 -10.35
CA PHE A 310 16.96 8.40 -9.23
C PHE A 310 16.79 9.86 -9.68
N GLU A 311 17.79 10.46 -10.32
CA GLU A 311 17.72 11.87 -10.77
C GLU A 311 16.57 12.09 -11.76
N ALA A 312 16.35 11.17 -12.69
CA ALA A 312 15.27 11.29 -13.66
C ALA A 312 13.88 11.16 -13.03
N THR A 313 13.70 10.26 -12.06
CA THR A 313 12.38 9.99 -11.45
C THR A 313 12.06 10.93 -10.29
N HIS A 314 13.05 11.54 -9.64
CA HIS A 314 12.87 12.43 -8.48
C HIS A 314 13.08 13.91 -8.79
N GLY A 315 13.62 14.25 -9.98
CA GLY A 315 14.00 15.62 -10.31
C GLY A 315 12.92 16.65 -10.05
N LYS A 316 11.66 16.38 -10.48
CA LYS A 316 10.52 17.27 -10.27
C LYS A 316 10.12 17.40 -8.79
N ILE A 317 10.14 16.30 -8.06
CA ILE A 317 9.84 16.26 -6.62
C ILE A 317 10.89 17.05 -5.82
N LEU A 318 12.17 16.85 -6.13
CA LEU A 318 13.28 17.58 -5.51
C LEU A 318 13.25 19.08 -5.83
N GLU A 319 12.78 19.44 -7.02
CA GLU A 319 12.53 20.83 -7.37
C GLU A 319 11.44 21.44 -6.49
N TRP A 320 10.30 20.75 -6.30
CA TRP A 320 9.21 21.25 -5.45
C TRP A 320 9.63 21.40 -3.98
N LEU A 321 10.41 20.45 -3.45
CA LEU A 321 10.98 20.56 -2.10
C LEU A 321 11.92 21.76 -1.98
N ARG A 322 12.78 22.03 -2.98
CA ARG A 322 13.67 23.20 -3.00
C ARG A 322 12.92 24.52 -3.12
N CYS A 323 11.81 24.54 -3.86
CA CYS A 323 10.96 25.73 -4.05
C CYS A 323 9.93 25.90 -2.92
N ASN A 324 9.94 25.07 -1.88
CA ASN A 324 8.99 25.06 -0.76
C ASN A 324 7.51 24.91 -1.20
N LEU A 325 7.27 24.23 -2.29
CA LEU A 325 5.93 23.78 -2.70
C LEU A 325 5.52 22.49 -1.97
N LEU A 326 6.51 21.74 -1.47
CA LEU A 326 6.36 20.58 -0.60
C LEU A 326 7.15 20.78 0.68
N ASP A 327 6.59 20.40 1.82
CA ASP A 327 7.27 20.35 3.13
C ASP A 327 7.76 18.93 3.47
N GLY A 328 7.12 17.90 2.89
CA GLY A 328 7.48 16.51 3.13
C GLY A 328 7.03 15.56 2.04
N ILE A 329 7.49 14.32 2.16
CA ILE A 329 7.17 13.21 1.28
C ILE A 329 6.96 11.91 2.07
N ARG A 330 6.04 11.09 1.59
CA ARG A 330 5.89 9.70 2.02
C ARG A 330 6.40 8.78 0.90
N ILE A 331 7.25 7.87 1.23
CA ILE A 331 7.86 6.91 0.31
C ILE A 331 7.05 5.63 0.30
N ASP A 332 6.42 5.33 -0.84
CA ASP A 332 5.68 4.11 -1.07
C ASP A 332 6.59 2.89 -1.14
N HIS A 333 6.18 1.79 -0.51
CA HIS A 333 6.78 0.46 -0.62
C HIS A 333 8.31 0.42 -0.48
N VAL A 334 8.85 0.95 0.63
CA VAL A 334 10.32 0.99 0.86
C VAL A 334 10.96 -0.39 0.86
N ASP A 335 10.23 -1.43 1.28
CA ASP A 335 10.70 -2.80 1.32
C ASP A 335 10.91 -3.42 -0.08
N GLY A 336 10.34 -2.84 -1.12
CA GLY A 336 10.59 -3.20 -2.52
C GLY A 336 11.91 -2.66 -3.09
N LEU A 337 12.54 -1.69 -2.42
CA LEU A 337 13.79 -1.09 -2.87
C LEU A 337 14.97 -2.06 -2.66
N ARG A 338 15.96 -2.01 -3.54
CA ARG A 338 17.14 -2.87 -3.47
C ARG A 338 17.95 -2.63 -2.19
N ASN A 339 18.25 -1.37 -1.89
CA ASN A 339 18.91 -0.91 -0.66
C ASN A 339 18.18 0.34 -0.12
N PRO A 340 17.24 0.18 0.81
CA PRO A 340 16.49 1.31 1.37
C PRO A 340 17.37 2.34 2.08
N LEU A 341 18.41 1.93 2.80
CA LEU A 341 19.33 2.84 3.50
C LEU A 341 20.01 3.79 2.51
N GLU A 342 20.63 3.26 1.46
CA GLU A 342 21.30 4.08 0.43
C GLU A 342 20.33 5.04 -0.25
N TYR A 343 19.09 4.59 -0.53
CA TYR A 343 18.05 5.43 -1.10
C TYR A 343 17.70 6.60 -0.18
N PHE A 344 17.50 6.34 1.11
CA PHE A 344 17.18 7.38 2.09
C PHE A 344 18.35 8.34 2.33
N GLU A 345 19.59 7.86 2.39
CA GLU A 345 20.79 8.71 2.48
C GLU A 345 20.91 9.66 1.29
N ARG A 346 20.69 9.14 0.07
CA ARG A 346 20.67 9.95 -1.16
C ARG A 346 19.57 10.98 -1.12
N LEU A 347 18.36 10.58 -0.75
CA LEU A 347 17.20 11.46 -0.66
C LEU A 347 17.40 12.56 0.39
N ARG A 348 17.87 12.21 1.59
CA ARG A 348 18.15 13.17 2.67
C ARG A 348 19.27 14.16 2.28
N THR A 349 20.28 13.68 1.54
CA THR A 349 21.34 14.57 1.02
C THR A 349 20.79 15.60 0.03
N ARG A 350 19.83 15.21 -0.84
CA ARG A 350 19.21 16.10 -1.83
C ARG A 350 18.12 17.00 -1.22
N ALA A 351 17.48 16.57 -0.13
CA ALA A 351 16.39 17.28 0.54
C ALA A 351 16.59 17.28 2.08
N PRO A 352 17.61 17.97 2.59
CA PRO A 352 18.04 17.85 4.01
C PRO A 352 16.99 18.33 5.02
N ALA A 353 16.09 19.23 4.63
CA ALA A 353 15.08 19.80 5.49
C ALA A 353 13.68 19.15 5.35
N ALA A 354 13.48 18.27 4.38
CA ALA A 354 12.18 17.65 4.13
C ALA A 354 11.76 16.70 5.27
N TRP A 355 10.47 16.72 5.62
CA TRP A 355 9.89 15.67 6.45
C TRP A 355 9.72 14.40 5.60
N ILE A 356 10.39 13.30 5.97
CA ILE A 356 10.44 12.06 5.18
C ILE A 356 9.85 10.92 5.98
N ILE A 357 8.77 10.33 5.48
CA ILE A 357 8.09 9.17 6.05
C ILE A 357 8.22 7.99 5.10
N GLY A 358 8.62 6.84 5.64
CA GLY A 358 8.66 5.59 4.86
C GLY A 358 7.44 4.72 5.12
N GLU A 359 6.84 4.16 4.05
CA GLU A 359 5.90 3.06 4.24
C GLU A 359 6.68 1.81 4.60
N LYS A 360 6.77 1.57 5.89
CA LYS A 360 7.38 0.36 6.47
C LYS A 360 6.37 -0.29 7.39
N ILE A 361 6.03 -1.52 7.07
CA ILE A 361 5.19 -2.34 7.92
C ILE A 361 6.10 -3.08 8.91
N LEU A 362 5.94 -2.77 10.18
CA LEU A 362 6.71 -3.38 11.27
C LEU A 362 5.94 -4.58 11.82
N ALA A 363 6.61 -5.74 11.87
CA ALA A 363 6.06 -6.92 12.54
C ALA A 363 6.12 -6.77 14.07
N PRO A 364 5.34 -7.52 14.86
CA PRO A 364 5.42 -7.47 16.32
C PRO A 364 6.85 -7.67 16.84
N GLY A 365 7.33 -6.71 17.62
CA GLY A 365 8.70 -6.70 18.16
C GLY A 365 9.78 -6.27 17.17
N GLU A 366 9.41 -5.89 15.94
CA GLU A 366 10.29 -5.18 15.01
C GLU A 366 10.23 -3.67 15.29
N PHE A 367 11.33 -2.98 15.11
CA PHE A 367 11.41 -1.53 15.26
C PHE A 367 12.00 -0.89 14.02
N LEU A 368 11.59 0.36 13.75
CA LEU A 368 12.21 1.13 12.68
C LEU A 368 13.70 1.28 12.94
N ARG A 369 14.50 1.08 11.91
CA ARG A 369 15.96 1.19 12.01
C ARG A 369 16.39 2.62 12.32
N GLU A 370 17.19 2.79 13.36
CA GLU A 370 17.66 4.11 13.81
C GLU A 370 18.73 4.71 12.87
N ASP A 371 19.36 3.87 12.03
CA ASP A 371 20.32 4.30 11.00
C ASP A 371 19.65 4.84 9.71
N TRP A 372 18.32 4.73 9.59
CA TRP A 372 17.62 5.32 8.46
C TRP A 372 17.38 6.82 8.67
N PRO A 373 17.89 7.69 7.76
CA PRO A 373 17.75 9.15 7.90
C PRO A 373 16.35 9.66 7.52
N ILE A 374 15.31 9.08 8.11
CA ILE A 374 13.90 9.44 7.94
C ILE A 374 13.26 9.82 9.27
N ASP A 375 12.10 10.46 9.22
CA ASP A 375 11.41 10.98 10.40
C ASP A 375 10.47 9.95 11.06
N GLY A 376 10.17 8.84 10.36
CA GLY A 376 9.36 7.76 10.88
C GLY A 376 8.67 6.91 9.82
N THR A 377 7.68 6.13 10.26
CA THR A 377 6.81 5.27 9.42
C THR A 377 5.51 5.99 9.06
N SER A 378 4.71 5.39 8.16
CA SER A 378 3.36 5.82 7.84
C SER A 378 2.29 5.48 8.91
N GLY A 379 2.70 4.96 10.09
CA GLY A 379 1.86 4.85 11.29
C GLY A 379 1.05 3.57 11.44
N TYR A 380 1.30 2.52 10.68
CA TYR A 380 0.64 1.22 10.86
C TYR A 380 1.01 0.56 12.20
N ASP A 381 2.21 0.81 12.71
CA ASP A 381 2.67 0.41 14.04
C ASP A 381 1.86 1.07 15.17
N PHE A 382 1.54 2.37 15.05
CA PHE A 382 0.61 3.04 15.98
C PHE A 382 -0.79 2.43 15.91
N MET A 383 -1.28 2.13 14.69
CA MET A 383 -2.59 1.51 14.48
C MET A 383 -2.67 0.14 15.13
N ASP A 384 -1.64 -0.72 15.00
CA ASP A 384 -1.58 -2.02 15.67
C ASP A 384 -1.71 -1.90 17.18
N VAL A 385 -0.92 -1.01 17.78
CA VAL A 385 -0.94 -0.79 19.24
C VAL A 385 -2.31 -0.31 19.71
N CYS A 386 -2.95 0.63 18.99
CA CYS A 386 -4.29 1.12 19.32
C CYS A 386 -5.38 0.04 19.16
N ASN A 387 -5.34 -0.73 18.08
CA ASN A 387 -6.30 -1.81 17.85
C ASN A 387 -6.23 -2.84 18.98
N ASN A 388 -5.03 -3.30 19.33
CA ASN A 388 -4.83 -4.29 20.40
C ASN A 388 -5.20 -3.73 21.78
N LEU A 389 -5.02 -2.44 22.03
CA LEU A 389 -5.36 -1.79 23.30
C LEU A 389 -6.87 -1.86 23.61
N LEU A 390 -7.72 -1.82 22.57
CA LEU A 390 -9.17 -1.87 22.70
C LEU A 390 -9.73 -3.30 22.79
N VAL A 391 -8.93 -4.32 22.55
CA VAL A 391 -9.33 -5.73 22.60
C VAL A 391 -9.19 -6.27 24.02
N ASP A 392 -10.26 -6.87 24.57
CA ASP A 392 -10.21 -7.61 25.83
C ASP A 392 -9.60 -8.99 25.60
N ALA A 393 -8.38 -9.22 26.08
CA ALA A 393 -7.61 -10.44 25.85
C ALA A 393 -8.32 -11.69 26.40
N ASP A 394 -8.95 -11.62 27.58
CA ASP A 394 -9.72 -12.72 28.18
C ASP A 394 -10.92 -13.10 27.31
N GLY A 395 -11.62 -12.09 26.80
CA GLY A 395 -12.75 -12.29 25.91
C GLY A 395 -12.32 -12.82 24.54
N ALA A 396 -11.20 -12.35 24.00
CA ALA A 396 -10.65 -12.82 22.75
C ALA A 396 -10.23 -14.31 22.81
N GLY A 397 -9.70 -14.78 23.95
CA GLY A 397 -9.47 -16.20 24.20
C GLY A 397 -10.75 -17.04 24.06
N LYS A 398 -11.87 -16.56 24.66
CA LYS A 398 -13.18 -17.22 24.51
C LYS A 398 -13.72 -17.14 23.08
N LEU A 399 -13.44 -16.06 22.32
CA LEU A 399 -13.81 -15.97 20.91
C LEU A 399 -13.03 -16.98 20.07
N THR A 400 -11.80 -17.34 20.44
CA THR A 400 -11.04 -18.41 19.77
C THR A 400 -11.77 -19.76 19.89
N GLU A 401 -12.31 -20.07 21.08
CA GLU A 401 -13.13 -21.29 21.27
C GLU A 401 -14.42 -21.24 20.44
N VAL A 402 -15.10 -20.05 20.43
CA VAL A 402 -16.33 -19.86 19.64
C VAL A 402 -16.06 -20.04 18.14
N TYR A 403 -14.97 -19.46 17.65
CA TYR A 403 -14.54 -19.58 16.26
C TYR A 403 -14.29 -21.04 15.85
N GLY A 404 -13.45 -21.75 16.60
CA GLY A 404 -13.14 -23.16 16.33
C GLY A 404 -14.37 -24.09 16.44
N GLU A 405 -15.28 -23.84 17.42
CA GLU A 405 -16.53 -24.60 17.53
C GLU A 405 -17.48 -24.36 16.35
N PHE A 406 -17.58 -23.10 15.87
CA PHE A 406 -18.51 -22.72 14.83
C PHE A 406 -18.03 -23.08 13.43
N THR A 407 -16.76 -22.83 13.13
CA THR A 407 -16.18 -22.98 11.77
C THR A 407 -15.56 -24.35 11.54
N LYS A 408 -14.96 -24.95 12.57
CA LYS A 408 -14.08 -26.13 12.52
C LYS A 408 -12.75 -25.88 11.80
N GLU A 409 -12.38 -24.61 11.62
CA GLU A 409 -11.12 -24.18 11.01
C GLU A 409 -9.96 -24.13 12.03
N PRO A 410 -8.70 -24.12 11.59
CA PRO A 410 -7.55 -23.92 12.45
C PRO A 410 -7.68 -22.63 13.27
N VAL A 411 -7.30 -22.66 14.54
CA VAL A 411 -7.36 -21.52 15.46
C VAL A 411 -6.02 -20.82 15.65
N GLU A 412 -4.95 -21.40 15.12
CA GLU A 412 -3.59 -20.85 15.18
C GLU A 412 -3.28 -20.05 13.92
N PHE A 413 -3.17 -18.72 14.04
CA PHE A 413 -2.92 -17.83 12.89
C PHE A 413 -1.59 -18.13 12.19
N ALA A 414 -0.54 -18.44 12.95
CA ALA A 414 0.79 -18.72 12.36
C ALA A 414 0.76 -19.90 11.38
N GLN A 415 -0.06 -20.92 11.63
CA GLN A 415 -0.24 -22.05 10.72
C GLN A 415 -0.93 -21.59 9.42
N VAL A 416 -2.02 -20.83 9.54
CA VAL A 416 -2.76 -20.31 8.38
C VAL A 416 -1.88 -19.37 7.56
N ALA A 417 -1.16 -18.46 8.20
CA ALA A 417 -0.25 -17.53 7.53
C ALA A 417 0.85 -18.26 6.75
N HIS A 418 1.47 -19.28 7.35
CA HIS A 418 2.50 -20.09 6.69
C HIS A 418 1.94 -20.82 5.45
N GLU A 419 0.78 -21.47 5.58
CA GLU A 419 0.10 -22.14 4.46
C GLU A 419 -0.20 -21.15 3.32
N LYS A 420 -0.75 -19.96 3.64
CA LYS A 420 -1.11 -18.99 2.62
C LYS A 420 0.12 -18.37 1.94
N LYS A 421 1.22 -18.16 2.66
CA LYS A 421 2.51 -17.78 2.06
C LYS A 421 3.00 -18.82 1.05
N LEU A 422 2.94 -20.11 1.41
CA LEU A 422 3.30 -21.21 0.48
C LEU A 422 2.39 -21.22 -0.75
N ASN A 423 1.08 -21.03 -0.61
CA ASN A 423 0.16 -20.96 -1.75
C ASN A 423 0.54 -19.85 -2.73
N VAL A 424 0.80 -18.63 -2.22
CA VAL A 424 1.22 -17.49 -3.05
C VAL A 424 2.57 -17.73 -3.74
N LEU A 425 3.51 -18.41 -3.07
CA LEU A 425 4.80 -18.82 -3.62
C LEU A 425 4.69 -19.87 -4.74
N HIS A 426 3.63 -20.66 -4.73
CA HIS A 426 3.36 -21.63 -5.78
C HIS A 426 2.61 -21.06 -6.99
N GLU A 427 1.70 -20.13 -6.76
CA GLU A 427 0.83 -19.52 -7.77
C GLU A 427 1.40 -18.20 -8.30
N GLY A 428 1.20 -17.10 -7.58
CA GLY A 428 1.50 -15.76 -8.09
C GLY A 428 2.99 -15.40 -8.16
N LEU A 429 3.85 -15.93 -7.25
CA LEU A 429 5.26 -15.58 -7.13
C LEU A 429 6.23 -16.67 -7.62
N GLY A 430 5.75 -17.63 -8.39
CA GLY A 430 6.57 -18.75 -8.88
C GLY A 430 7.73 -18.31 -9.78
N SER A 431 7.54 -17.28 -10.63
CA SER A 431 8.60 -16.73 -11.49
C SER A 431 9.76 -16.14 -10.69
N ASP A 432 9.47 -15.47 -9.57
CA ASP A 432 10.48 -14.91 -8.68
C ASP A 432 11.28 -16.01 -7.97
N VAL A 433 10.60 -17.07 -7.52
CA VAL A 433 11.27 -18.28 -6.99
C VAL A 433 12.16 -18.92 -8.03
N ASN A 434 11.70 -19.01 -9.29
CA ASN A 434 12.48 -19.61 -10.38
C ASN A 434 13.76 -18.81 -10.68
N ARG A 435 13.69 -17.47 -10.70
CA ARG A 435 14.86 -16.59 -10.86
C ARG A 435 15.85 -16.73 -9.72
N LEU A 436 15.37 -16.72 -8.47
CA LEU A 436 16.21 -16.92 -7.29
C LEU A 436 16.87 -18.30 -7.29
N ALA A 437 16.13 -19.34 -7.67
CA ALA A 437 16.65 -20.70 -7.75
C ALA A 437 17.72 -20.86 -8.84
N SER A 438 17.55 -20.21 -10.01
CA SER A 438 18.59 -20.21 -11.06
C SER A 438 19.88 -19.58 -10.57
N LEU A 439 19.79 -18.39 -9.95
CA LEU A 439 20.94 -17.70 -9.38
C LEU A 439 21.61 -18.53 -8.26
N PHE A 440 20.85 -19.22 -7.43
CA PHE A 440 21.40 -20.05 -6.36
C PHE A 440 22.03 -21.35 -6.89
N VAL A 441 21.54 -21.90 -8.01
CA VAL A 441 22.23 -23.01 -8.72
C VAL A 441 23.63 -22.55 -9.16
N ASP A 442 23.75 -21.37 -9.77
CA ASP A 442 25.04 -20.84 -10.21
C ASP A 442 26.01 -20.62 -9.04
N ILE A 443 25.49 -20.19 -7.87
CA ILE A 443 26.26 -20.12 -6.63
C ILE A 443 26.71 -21.51 -6.21
N CYS A 444 25.81 -22.51 -6.20
CA CYS A 444 26.16 -23.88 -5.80
C CYS A 444 27.25 -24.47 -6.70
N GLU A 445 27.23 -24.21 -8.01
CA GLU A 445 28.25 -24.69 -8.95
C GLU A 445 29.67 -24.15 -8.65
N ASN A 446 29.76 -22.98 -8.03
CA ASN A 446 31.03 -22.39 -7.58
C ASN A 446 31.56 -23.02 -6.27
N HIS A 447 30.75 -23.88 -5.61
CA HIS A 447 31.10 -24.51 -4.34
C HIS A 447 31.11 -26.03 -4.47
N ARG A 448 32.32 -26.64 -4.52
CA ARG A 448 32.53 -28.09 -4.75
C ARG A 448 31.62 -28.98 -3.89
N ASP A 449 31.40 -28.61 -2.63
CA ASP A 449 30.62 -29.44 -1.67
C ASP A 449 29.10 -29.20 -1.78
N ARG A 450 28.65 -28.31 -2.70
CA ARG A 450 27.24 -27.86 -2.87
C ARG A 450 26.68 -28.08 -4.29
N ARG A 451 27.54 -28.41 -5.24
CA ARG A 451 27.20 -28.48 -6.68
C ARG A 451 26.18 -29.55 -7.05
N ASP A 452 25.92 -30.51 -6.16
CA ASP A 452 24.98 -31.61 -6.45
C ASP A 452 23.52 -31.26 -6.02
N TYR A 453 23.28 -30.08 -5.41
CA TYR A 453 21.91 -29.66 -5.11
C TYR A 453 21.14 -29.35 -6.39
N THR A 454 20.00 -30.03 -6.55
CA THR A 454 19.17 -29.87 -7.74
C THR A 454 18.34 -28.59 -7.67
N ARG A 455 18.03 -28.00 -8.84
CA ARG A 455 17.12 -26.84 -8.94
C ARG A 455 15.77 -27.08 -8.24
N ALA A 456 15.27 -28.31 -8.25
CA ALA A 456 14.02 -28.69 -7.60
C ALA A 456 14.11 -28.63 -6.06
N GLU A 457 15.23 -29.08 -5.48
CA GLU A 457 15.49 -29.00 -4.04
C GLU A 457 15.67 -27.55 -3.61
N ILE A 458 16.47 -26.79 -4.35
CA ILE A 458 16.68 -25.34 -4.10
C ILE A 458 15.36 -24.60 -4.12
N ARG A 459 14.50 -24.79 -5.14
CA ARG A 459 13.18 -24.14 -5.16
C ARG A 459 12.32 -24.48 -3.95
N ARG A 460 12.31 -25.73 -3.52
CA ARG A 460 11.56 -26.16 -2.33
C ARG A 460 12.10 -25.52 -1.05
N ALA A 461 13.42 -25.49 -0.90
CA ALA A 461 14.08 -24.87 0.24
C ALA A 461 13.85 -23.33 0.29
N LEU A 462 13.99 -22.63 -0.85
CA LEU A 462 13.76 -21.18 -0.93
C LEU A 462 12.32 -20.80 -0.60
N ARG A 463 11.33 -21.56 -1.10
CA ARG A 463 9.91 -21.36 -0.74
C ARG A 463 9.69 -21.49 0.75
N GLU A 464 10.26 -22.52 1.36
CA GLU A 464 10.07 -22.80 2.78
C GLU A 464 10.75 -21.73 3.65
N VAL A 465 11.97 -21.32 3.30
CA VAL A 465 12.66 -20.23 4.01
C VAL A 465 11.87 -18.93 3.91
N ALA A 466 11.39 -18.55 2.70
CA ALA A 466 10.61 -17.33 2.50
C ALA A 466 9.27 -17.38 3.24
N ALA A 467 8.56 -18.52 3.23
CA ALA A 467 7.31 -18.70 3.98
C ALA A 467 7.52 -18.62 5.50
N SER A 468 8.70 -19.03 5.98
CA SER A 468 9.06 -19.03 7.40
C SER A 468 9.57 -17.68 7.93
N PHE A 469 9.79 -16.68 7.06
CA PHE A 469 10.25 -15.36 7.48
C PHE A 469 9.23 -14.70 8.43
N PRO A 470 9.70 -14.20 9.61
CA PRO A 470 8.81 -13.60 10.60
C PRO A 470 8.52 -12.11 10.36
N VAL A 471 9.30 -11.45 9.49
CA VAL A 471 9.23 -10.03 9.12
C VAL A 471 9.12 -9.87 7.61
N TYR A 472 8.80 -8.67 7.12
CA TYR A 472 8.71 -8.41 5.68
C TYR A 472 10.03 -8.63 4.96
N ARG A 473 11.14 -8.15 5.52
CA ARG A 473 12.49 -8.42 5.00
C ARG A 473 13.59 -8.11 6.03
N THR A 474 14.82 -8.49 5.69
CA THR A 474 16.07 -8.03 6.33
C THR A 474 16.77 -6.98 5.47
N TYR A 475 17.76 -6.29 6.03
CA TYR A 475 18.41 -5.14 5.38
C TYR A 475 19.94 -5.30 5.35
N VAL A 476 20.39 -6.50 5.05
CA VAL A 476 21.82 -6.82 4.89
C VAL A 476 22.35 -6.14 3.63
N VAL A 477 23.49 -5.47 3.70
CA VAL A 477 24.13 -4.75 2.60
C VAL A 477 25.45 -5.42 2.22
N PRO A 478 25.52 -6.19 1.12
CA PRO A 478 26.72 -6.94 0.74
C PRO A 478 27.93 -6.03 0.44
N ALA A 479 27.71 -4.89 -0.22
CA ALA A 479 28.77 -3.98 -0.66
C ALA A 479 29.60 -3.43 0.52
N THR A 480 28.96 -3.11 1.64
CA THR A 480 29.60 -2.61 2.89
C THR A 480 29.78 -3.70 3.95
N LYS A 481 29.34 -4.93 3.66
CA LYS A 481 29.27 -6.05 4.61
C LYS A 481 28.49 -5.72 5.89
N GLN A 482 27.51 -4.84 5.78
CA GLN A 482 26.67 -4.43 6.90
C GLN A 482 25.57 -5.47 7.15
N ILE A 483 25.54 -5.98 8.36
CA ILE A 483 24.51 -6.89 8.87
C ILE A 483 24.36 -6.66 10.38
N THR A 484 23.11 -6.50 10.84
CA THR A 484 22.81 -6.35 12.26
C THR A 484 22.61 -7.71 12.95
N ASP A 485 22.65 -7.73 14.28
CA ASP A 485 22.30 -8.93 15.04
C ASP A 485 20.82 -9.29 14.87
N GLU A 486 19.95 -8.29 14.66
CA GLU A 486 18.55 -8.53 14.37
C GLU A 486 18.38 -9.24 13.02
N ASP A 487 19.06 -8.79 11.97
CA ASP A 487 19.06 -9.49 10.67
C ASP A 487 19.51 -10.94 10.81
N ARG A 488 20.61 -11.19 11.57
CA ARG A 488 21.11 -12.56 11.83
C ARG A 488 20.08 -13.42 12.54
N ASN A 489 19.42 -12.87 13.56
CA ASN A 489 18.41 -13.58 14.34
C ASN A 489 17.20 -13.92 13.48
N ARG A 490 16.68 -12.97 12.67
CA ARG A 490 15.52 -13.19 11.79
C ARG A 490 15.81 -14.23 10.72
N ILE A 491 16.98 -14.20 10.09
CA ILE A 491 17.42 -15.20 9.12
C ILE A 491 17.55 -16.57 9.81
N GLY A 492 18.20 -16.62 10.97
CA GLY A 492 18.37 -17.85 11.74
C GLY A 492 17.06 -18.49 12.15
N GLU A 493 16.09 -17.70 12.62
CA GLU A 493 14.74 -18.16 12.97
C GLU A 493 13.99 -18.71 11.75
N ALA A 494 14.01 -18.02 10.61
CA ALA A 494 13.36 -18.47 9.39
C ALA A 494 13.94 -19.80 8.88
N VAL A 495 15.28 -19.93 8.87
CA VAL A 495 15.96 -21.14 8.44
C VAL A 495 15.71 -22.31 9.41
N ALA A 496 15.70 -22.06 10.72
CA ALA A 496 15.40 -23.10 11.70
C ALA A 496 13.97 -23.66 11.55
N ARG A 497 13.00 -22.77 11.35
CA ARG A 497 11.60 -23.16 11.07
C ARG A 497 11.48 -23.94 9.76
N ALA A 498 12.16 -23.47 8.70
CA ALA A 498 12.16 -24.15 7.41
C ALA A 498 12.73 -25.58 7.49
N LYS A 499 13.82 -25.80 8.24
CA LYS A 499 14.36 -27.14 8.49
C LYS A 499 13.37 -28.04 9.23
N GLN A 500 12.68 -27.50 10.22
CA GLN A 500 11.68 -28.24 10.98
C GLN A 500 10.48 -28.62 10.11
N SER A 501 10.04 -27.73 9.22
CA SER A 501 8.91 -27.99 8.31
C SER A 501 9.26 -28.95 7.18
N ARG A 502 10.54 -29.03 6.77
CA ARG A 502 11.00 -29.83 5.62
C ARG A 502 12.13 -30.78 5.98
N PRO A 503 11.88 -31.78 6.85
CA PRO A 503 12.88 -32.79 7.21
C PRO A 503 13.22 -33.74 6.04
N ASP A 504 12.47 -33.65 4.91
CA ASP A 504 12.72 -34.39 3.67
C ASP A 504 13.85 -33.79 2.82
N LEU A 505 14.27 -32.55 3.12
CA LEU A 505 15.36 -31.86 2.42
C LEU A 505 16.65 -31.90 3.26
N ASP A 506 17.80 -31.86 2.57
CA ASP A 506 19.10 -31.81 3.24
C ASP A 506 19.23 -30.54 4.11
N ALA A 507 19.52 -30.73 5.40
CA ALA A 507 19.76 -29.64 6.33
C ALA A 507 20.95 -28.76 5.90
N GLY A 508 21.95 -29.32 5.21
CA GLY A 508 23.13 -28.62 4.69
C GLY A 508 22.75 -27.59 3.62
N LEU A 509 21.67 -27.81 2.84
CA LEU A 509 21.15 -26.81 1.87
C LEU A 509 20.62 -25.57 2.60
N PHE A 510 19.85 -25.76 3.65
CA PHE A 510 19.34 -24.65 4.46
C PHE A 510 20.45 -23.88 5.18
N ASP A 511 21.49 -24.61 5.67
CA ASP A 511 22.67 -23.97 6.26
C ASP A 511 23.40 -23.11 5.24
N PHE A 512 23.56 -23.59 4.02
CA PHE A 512 24.22 -22.85 2.95
C PHE A 512 23.43 -21.60 2.54
N ILE A 513 22.09 -21.68 2.45
CA ILE A 513 21.23 -20.50 2.26
C ILE A 513 21.47 -19.48 3.38
N ALA A 514 21.49 -19.91 4.65
CA ALA A 514 21.77 -19.02 5.77
C ALA A 514 23.18 -18.41 5.72
N GLU A 515 24.19 -19.17 5.30
CA GLU A 515 25.58 -18.67 5.14
C GLU A 515 25.66 -17.55 4.11
N VAL A 516 24.96 -17.68 2.97
CA VAL A 516 24.88 -16.65 1.94
C VAL A 516 24.11 -15.43 2.47
N LEU A 517 22.93 -15.61 3.07
CA LEU A 517 22.08 -14.54 3.57
C LEU A 517 22.74 -13.76 4.75
N THR A 518 23.66 -14.41 5.49
CA THR A 518 24.37 -13.78 6.63
C THR A 518 25.79 -13.31 6.29
N LEU A 519 26.17 -13.25 5.01
CA LEU A 519 27.50 -12.83 4.52
C LEU A 519 28.66 -13.68 5.04
N LYS A 520 28.43 -14.95 5.44
CA LYS A 520 29.49 -15.90 5.72
C LYS A 520 30.14 -16.42 4.44
N VAL A 521 29.35 -16.51 3.37
CA VAL A 521 29.79 -16.77 1.99
C VAL A 521 29.48 -15.50 1.20
N THR A 522 30.47 -14.97 0.52
CA THR A 522 30.41 -13.67 -0.18
C THR A 522 31.01 -13.77 -1.59
N GLY A 523 30.40 -13.08 -2.52
CA GLY A 523 30.79 -12.95 -3.93
C GLY A 523 29.77 -12.05 -4.66
N GLU A 524 29.95 -11.89 -5.96
CA GLU A 524 29.05 -11.07 -6.77
C GLU A 524 27.67 -11.73 -6.89
N LEU A 525 27.64 -13.04 -7.18
CA LEU A 525 26.40 -13.79 -7.30
C LEU A 525 25.66 -13.91 -5.95
N GLU A 526 26.40 -14.16 -4.86
CA GLU A 526 25.87 -14.25 -3.51
C GLU A 526 25.27 -12.91 -3.07
N GLY A 527 25.95 -11.80 -3.39
CA GLY A 527 25.44 -10.44 -3.12
C GLY A 527 24.17 -10.12 -3.91
N GLU A 528 24.12 -10.49 -5.18
CA GLU A 528 22.94 -10.34 -6.03
C GLU A 528 21.76 -11.19 -5.52
N PHE A 529 22.01 -12.46 -5.17
CA PHE A 529 21.02 -13.35 -4.61
C PHE A 529 20.43 -12.78 -3.30
N LEU A 530 21.29 -12.34 -2.39
CA LEU A 530 20.88 -11.78 -1.10
C LEU A 530 19.95 -10.57 -1.27
N LEU A 531 20.34 -9.62 -2.12
CA LEU A 531 19.54 -8.41 -2.34
C LEU A 531 18.18 -8.73 -2.99
N ARG A 532 18.16 -9.64 -3.99
CA ARG A 532 16.91 -10.11 -4.61
C ARG A 532 16.04 -10.89 -3.64
N PHE A 533 16.62 -11.75 -2.80
CA PHE A 533 15.90 -12.49 -1.79
C PHE A 533 15.22 -11.57 -0.78
N GLN A 534 15.90 -10.52 -0.34
CA GLN A 534 15.34 -9.50 0.55
C GLN A 534 14.18 -8.73 -0.09
N GLN A 535 14.28 -8.36 -1.37
CA GLN A 535 13.17 -7.74 -2.10
C GLN A 535 11.99 -8.71 -2.29
N PHE A 536 12.25 -10.01 -2.35
CA PHE A 536 11.24 -11.05 -2.59
C PHE A 536 10.43 -11.39 -1.34
N THR A 537 11.00 -11.37 -0.13
CA THR A 537 10.27 -11.75 1.10
C THR A 537 9.14 -10.79 1.44
N SER A 538 9.22 -9.50 1.07
CA SER A 538 8.15 -8.53 1.30
C SER A 538 6.86 -8.85 0.53
N PRO A 539 6.85 -9.11 -0.79
CA PRO A 539 5.66 -9.61 -1.50
C PRO A 539 5.05 -10.87 -0.90
N VAL A 540 5.88 -11.79 -0.37
CA VAL A 540 5.39 -13.02 0.28
C VAL A 540 4.58 -12.70 1.53
N MET A 541 5.04 -11.73 2.34
CA MET A 541 4.29 -11.25 3.50
C MET A 541 3.00 -10.55 3.07
N ALA A 542 3.09 -9.55 2.20
CA ALA A 542 1.94 -8.75 1.79
C ALA A 542 0.85 -9.64 1.15
N LYS A 543 1.20 -10.45 0.16
CA LYS A 543 0.23 -11.28 -0.57
C LYS A 543 -0.22 -12.51 0.23
N GLY A 544 0.69 -13.17 0.94
CA GLY A 544 0.37 -14.36 1.72
C GLY A 544 -0.41 -14.03 2.99
N VAL A 545 -0.06 -12.97 3.70
CA VAL A 545 -0.70 -12.60 4.96
C VAL A 545 -1.83 -11.61 4.74
N GLU A 546 -1.53 -10.39 4.26
CA GLU A 546 -2.50 -9.31 4.24
C GLU A 546 -3.63 -9.52 3.21
N ASP A 547 -3.30 -10.04 2.01
CA ASP A 547 -4.27 -10.24 0.94
C ASP A 547 -4.86 -11.66 0.90
N THR A 548 -4.36 -12.61 1.72
CA THR A 548 -4.91 -13.98 1.71
C THR A 548 -5.27 -14.49 3.10
N ALA A 549 -4.32 -14.54 4.05
CA ALA A 549 -4.58 -15.06 5.38
C ALA A 549 -5.62 -14.22 6.14
N PHE A 550 -5.63 -12.90 5.99
CA PHE A 550 -6.60 -11.99 6.62
C PHE A 550 -8.04 -12.18 6.15
N TYR A 551 -8.25 -12.85 5.02
CA TYR A 551 -9.59 -13.23 4.54
C TYR A 551 -9.93 -14.70 4.79
N SER A 552 -8.94 -15.48 5.27
CA SER A 552 -9.11 -16.91 5.57
C SER A 552 -9.23 -17.20 7.06
N PHE A 553 -8.52 -16.45 7.91
CA PHE A 553 -8.54 -16.56 9.36
C PHE A 553 -9.48 -15.50 9.95
N ASN A 554 -10.68 -15.88 10.32
CA ASN A 554 -11.77 -14.95 10.63
C ASN A 554 -12.14 -14.88 12.12
N ARG A 555 -11.26 -15.34 13.03
CA ARG A 555 -11.52 -15.34 14.48
C ARG A 555 -12.03 -13.98 14.99
N MET A 556 -11.36 -12.90 14.60
CA MET A 556 -11.72 -11.52 14.89
C MET A 556 -11.21 -10.62 13.76
N ILE A 557 -12.09 -10.33 12.79
CA ILE A 557 -11.68 -9.61 11.56
C ILE A 557 -11.23 -8.17 11.82
N GLY A 558 -11.56 -7.57 12.96
CA GLY A 558 -11.05 -6.26 13.35
C GLY A 558 -9.53 -6.22 13.60
N LEU A 559 -8.89 -7.38 13.84
CA LEU A 559 -7.44 -7.51 13.95
C LEU A 559 -6.76 -7.92 12.63
N ASN A 560 -7.53 -8.28 11.59
CA ASN A 560 -6.99 -8.60 10.27
C ASN A 560 -6.75 -7.29 9.51
N GLU A 561 -5.69 -6.60 9.85
CA GLU A 561 -5.37 -5.27 9.36
C GLU A 561 -3.87 -5.12 9.07
N VAL A 562 -3.51 -4.22 8.13
CA VAL A 562 -2.11 -3.95 7.77
C VAL A 562 -1.29 -3.62 9.02
N GLY A 563 -0.16 -4.29 9.17
CA GLY A 563 0.73 -4.13 10.34
C GLY A 563 0.31 -4.88 11.60
N ASN A 564 -0.90 -5.49 11.64
CA ASN A 564 -1.35 -6.27 12.79
C ASN A 564 -0.98 -7.75 12.66
N ASP A 565 -0.85 -8.41 13.79
CA ASP A 565 -0.78 -9.87 13.88
C ASP A 565 -2.06 -10.43 14.54
N PRO A 566 -2.97 -11.05 13.77
CA PRO A 566 -4.16 -11.68 14.33
C PRO A 566 -3.88 -12.81 15.33
N GLY A 567 -2.65 -13.34 15.37
CA GLY A 567 -2.21 -14.31 16.39
C GLY A 567 -2.08 -13.69 17.78
N ARG A 568 -1.70 -12.42 17.84
CA ARG A 568 -1.61 -11.64 19.07
C ARG A 568 -2.97 -11.00 19.36
N VAL A 569 -3.42 -11.08 20.62
CA VAL A 569 -4.72 -10.53 21.03
C VAL A 569 -4.61 -9.71 22.29
N GLY A 570 -5.02 -8.46 22.18
CA GLY A 570 -5.00 -7.50 23.27
C GLY A 570 -3.60 -7.03 23.66
N SER A 571 -3.53 -5.84 24.18
CA SER A 571 -2.32 -5.27 24.79
C SER A 571 -2.66 -4.59 26.12
N THR A 572 -1.64 -4.44 26.95
CA THR A 572 -1.74 -3.73 28.21
C THR A 572 -1.58 -2.23 28.01
N VAL A 573 -2.09 -1.42 28.95
CA VAL A 573 -1.85 0.03 28.95
C VAL A 573 -0.34 0.34 29.08
N ASN A 574 0.41 -0.51 29.76
CA ASN A 574 1.85 -0.35 29.88
C ASN A 574 2.60 -0.54 28.55
N GLU A 575 2.20 -1.51 27.73
CA GLU A 575 2.79 -1.70 26.39
C GLU A 575 2.52 -0.48 25.49
N PHE A 576 1.33 0.11 25.55
CA PHE A 576 1.03 1.37 24.88
C PHE A 576 1.95 2.49 25.33
N HIS A 577 2.17 2.63 26.64
CA HIS A 577 3.06 3.66 27.19
C HIS A 577 4.52 3.42 26.79
N GLN A 578 5.00 2.17 26.76
CA GLN A 578 6.34 1.82 26.30
C GLN A 578 6.54 2.18 24.82
N TYR A 579 5.55 1.90 23.97
CA TYR A 579 5.57 2.30 22.57
C TYR A 579 5.67 3.83 22.44
N CYS A 580 4.79 4.58 23.10
CA CYS A 580 4.78 6.05 23.04
C CYS A 580 6.08 6.66 23.55
N ALA A 581 6.62 6.15 24.67
CA ALA A 581 7.90 6.63 25.21
C ALA A 581 9.06 6.37 24.25
N LYS A 582 9.07 5.21 23.59
CA LYS A 582 10.07 4.89 22.57
C LYS A 582 9.95 5.82 21.36
N MET A 583 8.74 6.03 20.82
CA MET A 583 8.54 6.94 19.69
C MET A 583 8.97 8.35 20.04
N GLN A 584 8.65 8.85 21.23
CA GLN A 584 9.11 10.17 21.68
C GLN A 584 10.63 10.28 21.70
N ALA A 585 11.32 9.20 22.08
CA ALA A 585 12.79 9.19 22.20
C ALA A 585 13.51 9.03 20.84
N THR A 586 12.96 8.22 19.92
CA THR A 586 13.66 7.84 18.67
C THR A 586 13.10 8.54 17.43
N HIS A 587 11.77 8.60 17.28
CA HIS A 587 11.10 9.14 16.09
C HIS A 587 9.91 10.03 16.47
N PRO A 588 10.14 11.18 17.15
CA PRO A 588 9.05 12.03 17.66
C PRO A 588 8.18 12.65 16.59
N HIS A 589 8.60 12.57 15.33
CA HIS A 589 7.88 13.07 14.16
C HIS A 589 7.36 11.96 13.24
N THR A 590 7.33 10.69 13.70
CA THR A 590 6.69 9.58 12.96
C THR A 590 5.22 9.89 12.71
N MET A 591 4.65 9.42 11.61
CA MET A 591 3.21 9.56 11.40
C MET A 591 2.43 8.63 12.33
N THR A 592 1.27 9.08 12.80
CA THR A 592 0.31 8.22 13.52
C THR A 592 -1.00 8.18 12.75
N THR A 593 -1.52 6.99 12.47
CA THR A 593 -2.76 6.81 11.72
C THR A 593 -3.68 5.78 12.36
N LEU A 594 -4.96 5.82 12.01
CA LEU A 594 -5.95 4.79 12.35
C LEU A 594 -6.65 4.24 11.10
N SER A 595 -6.67 4.99 10.00
CA SER A 595 -7.20 4.56 8.71
C SER A 595 -6.35 5.14 7.58
N THR A 596 -6.16 4.36 6.51
CA THR A 596 -5.48 4.77 5.28
C THR A 596 -6.26 4.27 4.07
N HIS A 597 -5.78 4.57 2.88
CA HIS A 597 -6.32 4.03 1.63
C HIS A 597 -6.12 2.51 1.46
N ASP A 598 -5.23 1.88 2.27
CA ASP A 598 -4.90 0.45 2.22
C ASP A 598 -5.49 -0.35 3.37
N THR A 599 -6.09 0.30 4.38
CA THR A 599 -6.70 -0.41 5.49
C THR A 599 -7.88 -1.29 5.02
N LYS A 600 -7.94 -2.49 5.58
CA LYS A 600 -8.99 -3.47 5.26
C LYS A 600 -10.37 -3.03 5.79
N ARG A 601 -10.38 -2.22 6.85
CA ARG A 601 -11.58 -1.64 7.49
C ARG A 601 -11.24 -0.28 8.10
N ALA A 602 -12.19 0.65 8.06
CA ALA A 602 -12.04 1.93 8.75
C ALA A 602 -11.93 1.74 10.28
N ASP A 603 -11.34 2.73 10.92
CA ASP A 603 -11.09 2.74 12.37
C ASP A 603 -12.37 2.56 13.20
N ASP A 604 -13.49 3.15 12.80
CA ASP A 604 -14.78 3.02 13.51
C ASP A 604 -15.37 1.61 13.39
N VAL A 605 -15.15 0.92 12.27
CA VAL A 605 -15.55 -0.49 12.11
C VAL A 605 -14.75 -1.37 13.06
N ARG A 606 -13.44 -1.17 13.15
CA ARG A 606 -12.56 -1.95 14.06
C ARG A 606 -12.87 -1.65 15.53
N ALA A 607 -13.08 -0.39 15.89
CA ALA A 607 -13.46 0.02 17.23
C ALA A 607 -14.79 -0.63 17.70
N ARG A 608 -15.75 -0.77 16.78
CA ARG A 608 -17.01 -1.47 17.05
C ARG A 608 -16.81 -2.98 17.18
N LEU A 609 -16.03 -3.59 16.28
CA LEU A 609 -15.73 -5.02 16.34
C LEU A 609 -14.96 -5.40 17.62
N ALA A 610 -14.07 -4.54 18.12
CA ALA A 610 -13.35 -4.77 19.37
C ALA A 610 -14.30 -5.05 20.55
N THR A 611 -15.48 -4.43 20.59
CA THR A 611 -16.45 -4.64 21.65
C THR A 611 -17.03 -6.06 21.71
N ILE A 612 -16.94 -6.84 20.63
CA ILE A 612 -17.38 -8.26 20.62
C ILE A 612 -16.56 -9.08 21.62
N THR A 613 -15.30 -8.69 21.85
CA THR A 613 -14.42 -9.36 22.83
C THR A 613 -14.94 -9.22 24.27
N GLU A 614 -15.70 -8.16 24.56
CA GLU A 614 -16.28 -7.93 25.88
C GLU A 614 -17.55 -8.77 26.12
N ILE A 615 -18.19 -9.32 25.06
CA ILE A 615 -19.45 -10.05 25.12
C ILE A 615 -19.41 -11.43 24.42
N PRO A 616 -18.37 -12.27 24.60
CA PRO A 616 -18.21 -13.50 23.83
C PRO A 616 -19.36 -14.50 23.99
N ARG A 617 -20.04 -14.52 25.16
CA ARG A 617 -21.22 -15.37 25.40
C ARG A 617 -22.44 -14.92 24.58
N GLU A 618 -22.71 -13.60 24.55
CA GLU A 618 -23.79 -13.00 23.76
C GLU A 618 -23.53 -13.23 22.25
N TRP A 619 -22.29 -13.04 21.81
CA TRP A 619 -21.87 -13.30 20.44
C TRP A 619 -22.10 -14.77 20.03
N LYS A 620 -21.66 -15.74 20.85
CA LYS A 620 -21.89 -17.16 20.61
C LYS A 620 -23.39 -17.47 20.46
N ALA A 621 -24.21 -16.88 21.31
CA ALA A 621 -25.66 -17.06 21.27
C ALA A 621 -26.28 -16.47 20.00
N ALA A 622 -25.83 -15.27 19.57
CA ALA A 622 -26.28 -14.64 18.32
C ALA A 622 -25.92 -15.50 17.10
N LEU A 623 -24.67 -15.93 16.98
CA LEU A 623 -24.21 -16.81 15.91
C LEU A 623 -25.08 -18.08 15.77
N ARG A 624 -25.37 -18.74 16.90
CA ARG A 624 -26.21 -19.95 16.90
C ARG A 624 -27.66 -19.67 16.44
N ARG A 625 -28.24 -18.53 16.84
CA ARG A 625 -29.57 -18.13 16.39
C ARG A 625 -29.60 -17.80 14.92
N TRP A 626 -28.64 -16.98 14.46
CA TRP A 626 -28.53 -16.55 13.06
C TRP A 626 -28.27 -17.72 12.11
N SER A 627 -27.30 -18.56 12.43
CA SER A 627 -26.98 -19.71 11.61
C SER A 627 -28.13 -20.73 11.50
N ARG A 628 -28.91 -20.93 12.60
CA ARG A 628 -30.10 -21.79 12.58
C ARG A 628 -31.20 -21.19 11.72
N ARG A 629 -31.48 -19.89 11.89
CA ARG A 629 -32.51 -19.16 11.14
C ARG A 629 -32.21 -19.13 9.65
N ASN A 630 -30.97 -18.83 9.31
CA ASN A 630 -30.52 -18.63 7.95
C ASN A 630 -30.16 -19.95 7.22
N ALA A 631 -30.24 -21.10 7.91
CA ALA A 631 -29.92 -22.41 7.30
C ALA A 631 -30.79 -22.71 6.05
N ALA A 632 -32.02 -22.22 6.03
CA ALA A 632 -32.95 -22.41 4.89
C ALA A 632 -32.50 -21.66 3.61
N PHE A 633 -31.65 -20.64 3.73
CA PHE A 633 -31.16 -19.85 2.61
C PHE A 633 -29.85 -20.38 2.02
N ARG A 634 -29.24 -21.41 2.62
CA ARG A 634 -28.02 -22.02 2.12
C ARG A 634 -28.30 -22.91 0.91
N SER A 635 -27.39 -22.89 -0.07
CA SER A 635 -27.41 -23.80 -1.20
C SER A 635 -26.41 -24.96 -0.97
N GLY A 636 -26.89 -26.10 -0.45
CA GLY A 636 -26.03 -27.21 -0.05
C GLY A 636 -25.08 -26.81 1.08
N GLU A 637 -23.78 -26.92 0.86
CA GLU A 637 -22.73 -26.52 1.80
C GLU A 637 -22.36 -25.03 1.75
N PHE A 638 -22.90 -24.26 0.79
CA PHE A 638 -22.55 -22.86 0.57
C PHE A 638 -23.58 -21.86 1.15
N PRO A 639 -23.14 -20.75 1.75
CA PRO A 639 -21.74 -20.47 2.15
C PRO A 639 -21.30 -21.45 3.24
N ASP A 640 -19.98 -21.76 3.28
CA ASP A 640 -19.38 -22.51 4.39
C ASP A 640 -19.41 -21.69 5.71
N ARG A 641 -19.09 -22.37 6.83
CA ARG A 641 -19.20 -21.77 8.15
C ARG A 641 -18.22 -20.64 8.40
N ASN A 642 -17.04 -20.67 7.77
CA ASN A 642 -16.05 -19.61 7.93
C ASN A 642 -16.48 -18.36 7.16
N THR A 643 -17.01 -18.51 5.95
CA THR A 643 -17.61 -17.42 5.17
C THR A 643 -18.82 -16.81 5.90
N GLU A 644 -19.69 -17.64 6.50
CA GLU A 644 -20.84 -17.21 7.29
C GLU A 644 -20.40 -16.41 8.54
N TYR A 645 -19.36 -16.86 9.24
CA TYR A 645 -18.79 -16.18 10.39
C TYR A 645 -18.19 -14.82 10.03
N PHE A 646 -17.46 -14.75 8.94
CA PHE A 646 -16.91 -13.51 8.38
C PHE A 646 -18.00 -12.49 8.03
N LEU A 647 -19.05 -12.95 7.34
CA LEU A 647 -20.20 -12.11 6.96
C LEU A 647 -20.90 -11.51 8.20
N TYR A 648 -21.13 -12.30 9.24
CA TYR A 648 -21.82 -11.81 10.44
C TYR A 648 -20.99 -10.76 11.21
N GLN A 649 -19.67 -10.91 11.28
CA GLN A 649 -18.81 -9.86 11.85
C GLN A 649 -18.85 -8.60 10.98
N THR A 650 -18.78 -8.75 9.64
CA THR A 650 -18.87 -7.63 8.70
C THR A 650 -20.16 -6.85 8.90
N LEU A 651 -21.29 -7.55 9.01
CA LEU A 651 -22.60 -6.91 9.28
C LEU A 651 -22.60 -6.15 10.61
N VAL A 652 -22.10 -6.74 11.70
CA VAL A 652 -22.05 -6.04 12.98
C VAL A 652 -21.12 -4.83 12.94
N GLY A 653 -19.96 -4.95 12.31
CA GLY A 653 -18.97 -3.88 12.24
C GLY A 653 -19.40 -2.69 11.38
N ALA A 654 -19.99 -2.95 10.21
CA ALA A 654 -20.29 -1.94 9.21
C ALA A 654 -21.78 -1.55 9.10
N TRP A 655 -22.66 -2.08 9.97
CA TRP A 655 -24.09 -1.74 9.92
C TRP A 655 -24.38 -0.27 10.33
N PRO A 656 -25.25 0.45 9.55
CA PRO A 656 -25.95 0.01 8.34
C PRO A 656 -25.04 0.02 7.11
N ILE A 657 -25.11 -1.04 6.33
CA ILE A 657 -24.40 -1.17 5.04
C ILE A 657 -25.42 -1.47 3.93
N SER A 658 -25.27 -0.86 2.76
CA SER A 658 -26.13 -1.18 1.60
C SER A 658 -25.81 -2.58 1.05
N GLN A 659 -26.84 -3.23 0.49
CA GLN A 659 -26.70 -4.55 -0.14
C GLN A 659 -25.60 -4.55 -1.21
N GLU A 660 -25.54 -3.51 -2.05
CA GLU A 660 -24.54 -3.37 -3.12
C GLU A 660 -23.11 -3.38 -2.56
N ARG A 661 -22.83 -2.55 -1.55
CA ARG A 661 -21.52 -2.50 -0.90
C ARG A 661 -21.14 -3.84 -0.27
N LEU A 662 -22.08 -4.47 0.43
CA LEU A 662 -21.85 -5.76 1.08
C LEU A 662 -21.54 -6.85 0.06
N LEU A 663 -22.28 -6.92 -1.06
CA LEU A 663 -22.04 -7.89 -2.12
C LEU A 663 -20.68 -7.70 -2.78
N ALA A 664 -20.31 -6.45 -3.14
CA ALA A 664 -19.02 -6.13 -3.74
C ALA A 664 -17.86 -6.49 -2.78
N TYR A 665 -18.00 -6.16 -1.51
CA TYR A 665 -17.00 -6.49 -0.50
C TYR A 665 -16.83 -8.00 -0.29
N MET A 666 -17.94 -8.74 -0.17
CA MET A 666 -17.88 -10.20 0.05
C MET A 666 -17.32 -10.93 -1.16
N GLU A 667 -17.63 -10.49 -2.38
CA GLU A 667 -17.03 -11.03 -3.62
C GLU A 667 -15.51 -10.85 -3.60
N LYS A 668 -15.02 -9.63 -3.34
CA LYS A 668 -13.58 -9.34 -3.22
C LYS A 668 -12.95 -10.21 -2.12
N ALA A 669 -13.51 -10.19 -0.92
CA ALA A 669 -12.96 -10.90 0.23
C ALA A 669 -12.82 -12.42 -0.02
N MET A 670 -13.81 -13.04 -0.66
CA MET A 670 -13.76 -14.48 -0.95
C MET A 670 -12.78 -14.84 -2.06
N ARG A 671 -12.62 -13.96 -3.06
CA ARG A 671 -11.60 -14.13 -4.12
C ARG A 671 -10.19 -13.96 -3.58
N GLU A 672 -9.97 -13.02 -2.65
CA GLU A 672 -8.68 -12.84 -1.95
C GLU A 672 -8.36 -14.02 -1.02
N ALA A 673 -9.34 -14.59 -0.33
CA ALA A 673 -9.14 -15.76 0.54
C ALA A 673 -8.57 -16.98 -0.20
N LYS A 674 -8.83 -17.11 -1.52
CA LYS A 674 -8.35 -18.19 -2.38
C LYS A 674 -8.67 -19.61 -1.83
N VAL A 675 -9.85 -19.77 -1.20
CA VAL A 675 -10.29 -21.04 -0.61
C VAL A 675 -11.32 -21.74 -1.48
N LYS A 676 -12.41 -21.04 -1.84
CA LYS A 676 -13.52 -21.59 -2.65
C LYS A 676 -13.59 -20.95 -4.04
N THR A 677 -13.08 -19.76 -4.21
CA THR A 677 -13.00 -18.98 -5.45
C THR A 677 -11.74 -18.11 -5.42
N SER A 678 -11.28 -17.65 -6.56
CA SER A 678 -10.17 -16.68 -6.64
C SER A 678 -10.32 -15.78 -7.87
N TRP A 679 -9.51 -14.73 -8.00
CA TRP A 679 -9.49 -13.89 -9.21
C TRP A 679 -9.14 -14.67 -10.48
N VAL A 680 -8.27 -15.69 -10.35
CA VAL A 680 -7.77 -16.52 -11.45
C VAL A 680 -8.68 -17.71 -11.74
N GLN A 681 -9.30 -18.30 -10.70
CA GLN A 681 -10.15 -19.47 -10.79
C GLN A 681 -11.47 -19.22 -10.07
N GLN A 682 -12.41 -18.60 -10.78
CA GLN A 682 -13.72 -18.27 -10.25
C GLN A 682 -14.61 -19.52 -10.14
N ASN A 683 -15.22 -19.68 -8.95
CA ASN A 683 -16.25 -20.68 -8.70
C ASN A 683 -17.62 -20.01 -8.70
N LYS A 684 -18.22 -19.95 -9.87
CA LYS A 684 -19.51 -19.27 -10.05
C LYS A 684 -20.62 -19.85 -9.17
N ALA A 685 -20.64 -21.18 -8.97
CA ALA A 685 -21.65 -21.82 -8.11
C ALA A 685 -21.58 -21.36 -6.67
N PHE A 686 -20.34 -21.20 -6.13
CA PHE A 686 -20.10 -20.64 -4.81
C PHE A 686 -20.49 -19.15 -4.74
N GLU A 687 -20.05 -18.36 -5.72
CA GLU A 687 -20.31 -16.91 -5.75
C GLU A 687 -21.81 -16.61 -5.87
N ASP A 688 -22.54 -17.33 -6.72
CA ASP A 688 -24.01 -17.21 -6.87
C ASP A 688 -24.74 -17.66 -5.59
N ALA A 689 -24.31 -18.75 -4.95
CA ALA A 689 -24.89 -19.21 -3.69
C ALA A 689 -24.67 -18.20 -2.54
N LEU A 690 -23.50 -17.60 -2.46
CA LEU A 690 -23.19 -16.56 -1.46
C LEU A 690 -24.02 -15.29 -1.71
N ARG A 691 -24.15 -14.84 -2.96
CA ARG A 691 -25.00 -13.72 -3.35
C ARG A 691 -26.44 -13.95 -2.91
N ASN A 692 -27.03 -15.09 -3.30
CA ASN A 692 -28.41 -15.44 -2.95
C ASN A 692 -28.62 -15.53 -1.44
N PHE A 693 -27.63 -16.05 -0.70
CA PHE A 693 -27.66 -16.10 0.77
C PHE A 693 -27.71 -14.70 1.37
N ILE A 694 -26.84 -13.78 0.92
CA ILE A 694 -26.79 -12.39 1.41
C ILE A 694 -28.11 -11.68 1.10
N GLU A 695 -28.62 -11.77 -0.11
CA GLU A 695 -29.90 -11.16 -0.50
C GLU A 695 -31.07 -11.68 0.35
N SER A 696 -31.09 -12.98 0.59
CA SER A 696 -32.14 -13.63 1.38
C SER A 696 -32.11 -13.21 2.86
N ILE A 697 -30.91 -13.15 3.47
CA ILE A 697 -30.82 -12.72 4.89
C ILE A 697 -31.15 -11.24 5.06
N LEU A 698 -30.77 -10.39 4.10
CA LEU A 698 -31.11 -8.95 4.11
C LEU A 698 -32.61 -8.70 3.84
N ALA A 699 -33.32 -9.62 3.19
CA ALA A 699 -34.78 -9.57 3.06
C ALA A 699 -35.52 -10.13 4.28
N SER A 700 -34.83 -10.85 5.17
CA SER A 700 -35.43 -11.52 6.34
C SER A 700 -35.62 -10.57 7.51
N GLN A 701 -36.82 -10.01 7.71
CA GLN A 701 -37.14 -9.11 8.82
C GLN A 701 -36.81 -9.71 10.20
N PRO A 702 -37.06 -11.02 10.49
CA PRO A 702 -36.67 -11.61 11.77
C PRO A 702 -35.16 -11.67 12.00
N PHE A 703 -34.34 -11.80 10.93
CA PHE A 703 -32.89 -11.74 11.02
C PHE A 703 -32.44 -10.31 11.25
N LEU A 704 -32.95 -9.34 10.47
CA LEU A 704 -32.59 -7.94 10.61
C LEU A 704 -32.89 -7.38 12.00
N ALA A 705 -34.07 -7.69 12.54
CA ALA A 705 -34.44 -7.26 13.89
C ALA A 705 -33.48 -7.79 14.97
N ASP A 706 -33.02 -9.05 14.85
CA ASP A 706 -32.07 -9.66 15.78
C ASP A 706 -30.64 -9.08 15.56
N LEU A 707 -30.20 -8.87 14.31
CA LEU A 707 -28.97 -8.19 13.97
C LEU A 707 -28.91 -6.79 14.57
N GLU A 708 -29.95 -5.98 14.34
CA GLU A 708 -30.03 -4.62 14.88
C GLU A 708 -30.05 -4.58 16.41
N SER A 709 -30.63 -5.59 17.05
CA SER A 709 -30.57 -5.72 18.51
C SER A 709 -29.12 -5.91 19.00
N VAL A 710 -28.33 -6.76 18.30
CA VAL A 710 -26.91 -6.95 18.63
C VAL A 710 -26.12 -5.69 18.31
N VAL A 711 -26.37 -5.05 17.16
CA VAL A 711 -25.71 -3.79 16.78
C VAL A 711 -25.98 -2.70 17.82
N ARG A 712 -27.22 -2.49 18.23
CA ARG A 712 -27.57 -1.51 19.29
C ARG A 712 -26.81 -1.78 20.59
N ARG A 713 -26.58 -3.04 20.94
CA ARG A 713 -25.83 -3.43 22.14
C ARG A 713 -24.36 -2.96 22.10
N VAL A 714 -23.74 -2.99 20.93
CA VAL A 714 -22.31 -2.66 20.74
C VAL A 714 -22.07 -1.23 20.22
N LEU A 715 -23.08 -0.57 19.66
CA LEU A 715 -22.95 0.69 18.95
C LEU A 715 -22.39 1.82 19.82
N HIS A 716 -22.98 2.04 21.00
CA HIS A 716 -22.52 3.10 21.90
C HIS A 716 -21.09 2.84 22.38
N ALA A 717 -20.79 1.61 22.77
CA ALA A 717 -19.45 1.21 23.21
C ALA A 717 -18.41 1.34 22.08
N GLY A 718 -18.77 0.96 20.85
CA GLY A 718 -17.93 1.16 19.68
C GLY A 718 -17.61 2.63 19.43
N ARG A 719 -18.59 3.53 19.58
CA ARG A 719 -18.39 4.98 19.48
C ARG A 719 -17.48 5.54 20.56
N VAL A 720 -17.61 5.05 21.80
CA VAL A 720 -16.69 5.41 22.89
C VAL A 720 -15.26 4.97 22.55
N ASN A 721 -15.06 3.74 22.06
CA ASN A 721 -13.77 3.27 21.57
C ASN A 721 -13.22 4.15 20.42
N SER A 722 -14.09 4.56 19.48
CA SER A 722 -13.71 5.45 18.37
C SER A 722 -13.23 6.81 18.86
N LEU A 723 -13.92 7.41 19.84
CA LEU A 723 -13.48 8.66 20.45
C LEU A 723 -12.17 8.47 21.24
N ALA A 724 -12.03 7.37 21.97
CA ALA A 724 -10.81 7.04 22.71
C ALA A 724 -9.60 6.92 21.77
N GLN A 725 -9.67 6.08 20.74
CA GLN A 725 -8.55 5.91 19.79
C GLN A 725 -8.24 7.20 19.02
N SER A 726 -9.26 8.00 18.65
CA SER A 726 -9.05 9.29 17.99
C SER A 726 -8.31 10.25 18.89
N LEU A 727 -8.69 10.39 20.15
CA LEU A 727 -7.98 11.24 21.12
C LEU A 727 -6.53 10.78 21.31
N LEU A 728 -6.30 9.47 21.45
CA LEU A 728 -4.96 8.90 21.56
C LEU A 728 -4.11 9.26 20.34
N LYS A 729 -4.65 9.11 19.11
CA LYS A 729 -3.96 9.46 17.87
C LYS A 729 -3.54 10.93 17.85
N PHE A 730 -4.42 11.84 18.23
CA PHE A 730 -4.14 13.27 18.17
C PHE A 730 -3.23 13.77 19.30
N THR A 731 -3.01 13.00 20.36
CA THR A 731 -2.23 13.45 21.54
C THR A 731 -0.95 12.64 21.80
N ALA A 732 -0.84 11.42 21.27
CA ALA A 732 0.37 10.62 21.35
C ALA A 732 1.56 11.30 20.64
N PRO A 733 2.82 10.87 20.90
CA PRO A 733 3.97 11.28 20.13
C PRO A 733 3.81 10.94 18.65
N GLY A 734 4.17 11.91 17.79
CA GLY A 734 4.07 11.77 16.34
C GLY A 734 3.20 12.85 15.68
N VAL A 735 3.07 12.75 14.37
CA VAL A 735 2.26 13.61 13.49
C VAL A 735 0.98 12.84 13.11
N PRO A 736 -0.19 13.24 13.63
CA PRO A 736 -1.43 12.53 13.33
C PRO A 736 -1.90 12.78 11.91
N ASP A 737 -2.18 11.68 11.20
CA ASP A 737 -2.88 11.71 9.92
C ASP A 737 -4.38 11.49 10.08
N THR A 738 -5.16 12.18 9.27
CA THR A 738 -6.61 11.95 9.14
C THR A 738 -6.90 11.55 7.70
N TYR A 739 -7.34 10.31 7.51
CA TYR A 739 -7.80 9.86 6.20
C TYR A 739 -9.10 10.58 5.82
N GLN A 740 -9.25 10.97 4.56
CA GLN A 740 -10.42 11.72 4.06
C GLN A 740 -11.75 11.15 4.55
N GLY A 741 -12.54 11.99 5.21
CA GLY A 741 -13.85 11.62 5.77
C GLY A 741 -13.82 11.05 7.18
N GLY A 742 -12.63 10.74 7.73
CA GLY A 742 -12.46 10.10 9.05
C GLY A 742 -12.75 11.00 10.25
N GLU A 743 -13.02 12.27 10.05
CA GLU A 743 -13.46 13.21 11.08
C GLU A 743 -14.92 13.01 11.53
N LEU A 744 -15.73 12.27 10.76
CA LEU A 744 -17.03 11.72 11.15
C LEU A 744 -16.96 10.21 11.30
N TRP A 745 -18.09 9.54 11.61
CA TRP A 745 -18.14 8.08 11.64
C TRP A 745 -17.89 7.52 10.23
N ASP A 746 -16.83 6.74 10.09
CA ASP A 746 -16.49 6.05 8.86
C ASP A 746 -16.68 4.53 9.00
N LEU A 747 -17.63 3.98 8.23
CA LEU A 747 -17.93 2.55 8.17
C LEU A 747 -17.48 1.94 6.84
N SER A 748 -16.41 2.46 6.26
CA SER A 748 -15.83 1.93 5.03
C SER A 748 -15.10 0.61 5.28
N LEU A 749 -15.10 -0.21 4.25
CA LEU A 749 -14.35 -1.46 4.13
C LEU A 749 -13.15 -1.24 3.20
N VAL A 750 -12.47 -2.32 2.78
CA VAL A 750 -11.29 -2.23 1.91
C VAL A 750 -11.61 -1.54 0.57
N ASP A 751 -10.59 -1.05 -0.11
CA ASP A 751 -10.72 -0.46 -1.45
C ASP A 751 -11.53 -1.36 -2.42
N PRO A 752 -12.34 -0.77 -3.30
CA PRO A 752 -12.55 0.67 -3.54
C PRO A 752 -13.54 1.36 -2.58
N ASP A 753 -14.11 0.66 -1.59
CA ASP A 753 -15.16 1.19 -0.69
C ASP A 753 -14.66 2.37 0.16
N ASN A 754 -13.39 2.34 0.61
CA ASN A 754 -12.74 3.44 1.36
C ASN A 754 -12.31 4.64 0.49
N ARG A 755 -12.54 4.59 -0.84
CA ARG A 755 -12.23 5.68 -1.77
C ARG A 755 -13.49 6.35 -2.33
N ARG A 756 -14.64 6.12 -1.69
CA ARG A 756 -15.91 6.77 -2.06
C ARG A 756 -15.82 8.29 -1.85
N PRO A 757 -16.55 9.08 -2.65
CA PRO A 757 -16.58 10.55 -2.49
C PRO A 757 -16.98 10.97 -1.07
N VAL A 758 -16.30 12.00 -0.56
CA VAL A 758 -16.56 12.60 0.76
C VAL A 758 -17.43 13.84 0.60
N ASP A 759 -18.52 13.94 1.37
CA ASP A 759 -19.35 15.13 1.39
C ASP A 759 -18.73 16.23 2.28
N TYR A 760 -17.82 17.02 1.69
CA TYR A 760 -17.17 18.14 2.36
C TYR A 760 -18.11 19.32 2.63
N ARG A 761 -19.24 19.43 1.89
CA ARG A 761 -20.25 20.46 2.14
C ARG A 761 -20.94 20.23 3.48
N LEU A 762 -21.38 18.99 3.72
CA LEU A 762 -21.98 18.59 5.00
C LEU A 762 -20.99 18.84 6.16
N ARG A 763 -19.75 18.43 6.02
CA ARG A 763 -18.71 18.57 7.05
C ARG A 763 -18.42 20.03 7.38
N ARG A 764 -18.32 20.90 6.39
CA ARG A 764 -18.16 22.34 6.57
C ARG A 764 -19.35 22.93 7.33
N GLN A 765 -20.58 22.54 6.97
CA GLN A 765 -21.78 22.96 7.68
C GLN A 765 -21.74 22.54 9.15
N MET A 766 -21.48 21.26 9.41
CA MET A 766 -21.41 20.73 10.78
C MET A 766 -20.31 21.41 11.61
N LEU A 767 -19.13 21.67 11.01
CA LEU A 767 -18.05 22.38 11.69
C LEU A 767 -18.45 23.81 12.08
N ASN A 768 -19.20 24.52 11.23
CA ASN A 768 -19.72 25.84 11.54
C ASN A 768 -20.78 25.80 12.66
N GLU A 769 -21.61 24.77 12.68
CA GLU A 769 -22.62 24.55 13.73
C GLU A 769 -22.00 24.28 15.12
N LEU A 770 -20.75 23.83 15.21
CA LEU A 770 -20.06 23.62 16.49
C LEU A 770 -19.72 24.92 17.24
N ARG A 771 -19.81 26.09 16.60
CA ARG A 771 -19.47 27.36 17.23
C ARG A 771 -20.52 27.79 18.27
N GLY A 772 -20.13 27.78 19.54
CA GLY A 772 -21.01 28.23 20.64
C GLY A 772 -22.06 27.22 21.10
N VAL A 773 -21.93 25.97 20.72
CA VAL A 773 -22.84 24.89 21.11
C VAL A 773 -22.34 24.23 22.40
N GLU A 774 -23.26 23.93 23.32
CA GLU A 774 -22.98 23.23 24.56
C GLU A 774 -22.68 21.74 24.32
N VAL A 775 -21.84 21.14 25.17
CA VAL A 775 -21.40 19.75 25.01
C VAL A 775 -22.54 18.74 25.02
N GLU A 776 -23.61 19.01 25.74
CA GLU A 776 -24.82 18.17 25.84
C GLU A 776 -25.55 18.10 24.49
N GLU A 777 -25.61 19.20 23.76
CA GLU A 777 -26.18 19.24 22.41
C GLU A 777 -25.29 18.49 21.42
N ILE A 778 -23.95 18.67 21.51
CA ILE A 778 -23.00 17.90 20.73
C ILE A 778 -23.20 16.40 20.94
N MET A 779 -23.30 15.96 22.20
CA MET A 779 -23.51 14.56 22.56
C MET A 779 -24.87 14.03 22.13
N SER A 780 -25.91 14.86 22.10
CA SER A 780 -27.24 14.45 21.60
C SER A 780 -27.24 14.09 20.12
N ARG A 781 -26.28 14.64 19.35
CA ARG A 781 -26.09 14.40 17.91
C ARG A 781 -25.02 13.31 17.62
N ILE A 782 -24.87 12.35 18.55
CA ILE A 782 -23.88 11.28 18.44
C ILE A 782 -24.10 10.41 17.18
N ASP A 783 -25.34 10.24 16.72
CA ASP A 783 -25.66 9.46 15.52
C ASP A 783 -25.11 10.10 14.24
N GLU A 784 -25.02 11.43 14.21
CA GLU A 784 -24.49 12.20 13.09
C GLU A 784 -22.96 12.29 13.06
N GLY A 785 -22.26 11.90 14.15
CA GLY A 785 -20.80 12.00 14.27
C GLY A 785 -20.32 13.32 14.87
N MET A 786 -21.22 14.20 15.34
CA MET A 786 -20.87 15.50 15.90
C MET A 786 -19.83 15.43 17.04
N PRO A 787 -19.90 14.47 18.00
CA PRO A 787 -18.87 14.33 19.03
C PRO A 787 -17.48 14.00 18.50
N LYS A 788 -17.37 13.20 17.41
CA LYS A 788 -16.07 12.89 16.79
C LYS A 788 -15.50 14.13 16.11
N LEU A 789 -16.31 14.85 15.33
CA LEU A 789 -15.88 16.10 14.67
C LEU A 789 -15.43 17.14 15.70
N TRP A 790 -16.16 17.28 16.83
CA TRP A 790 -15.78 18.16 17.93
C TRP A 790 -14.42 17.81 18.52
N LEU A 791 -14.21 16.54 18.86
CA LEU A 791 -12.94 16.05 19.39
C LEU A 791 -11.80 16.31 18.42
N VAL A 792 -11.98 15.97 17.12
CA VAL A 792 -10.99 16.16 16.07
C VAL A 792 -10.63 17.64 15.96
N HIS A 793 -11.62 18.51 15.83
CA HIS A 793 -11.41 19.97 15.75
C HIS A 793 -10.66 20.51 16.97
N LYS A 794 -11.08 20.15 18.19
CA LYS A 794 -10.42 20.62 19.42
C LYS A 794 -8.98 20.15 19.56
N ALA A 795 -8.73 18.89 19.26
CA ALA A 795 -7.39 18.31 19.37
C ALA A 795 -6.44 18.89 18.30
N LEU A 796 -6.91 19.03 17.06
CA LEU A 796 -6.12 19.63 15.96
C LEU A 796 -5.87 21.12 16.19
N SER A 797 -6.87 21.89 16.64
CA SER A 797 -6.70 23.30 16.99
C SER A 797 -5.65 23.47 18.08
N LEU A 798 -5.70 22.66 19.15
CA LEU A 798 -4.70 22.69 20.21
C LEU A 798 -3.28 22.42 19.68
N ARG A 799 -3.12 21.42 18.79
CA ARG A 799 -1.82 21.12 18.16
C ARG A 799 -1.31 22.26 17.26
N SER A 800 -2.21 22.93 16.57
CA SER A 800 -1.87 24.07 15.72
C SER A 800 -1.50 25.32 16.54
N GLU A 801 -2.20 25.56 17.65
CA GLU A 801 -1.97 26.70 18.54
C GLU A 801 -0.73 26.54 19.44
N ARG A 802 -0.43 25.29 19.84
CA ARG A 802 0.64 24.93 20.79
C ARG A 802 1.51 23.76 20.25
N PRO A 803 2.12 23.89 19.09
CA PRO A 803 2.90 22.81 18.49
C PRO A 803 4.07 22.36 19.38
N GLU A 804 4.61 23.25 20.21
CA GLU A 804 5.69 22.97 21.15
C GLU A 804 5.30 21.95 22.25
N TRP A 805 4.00 21.78 22.54
CA TRP A 805 3.54 20.80 23.51
C TRP A 805 3.53 19.36 22.97
N PHE A 806 3.70 19.19 21.65
CA PHE A 806 3.63 17.91 20.95
C PHE A 806 4.92 17.55 20.20
N GLY A 807 5.87 18.47 20.11
CA GLY A 807 7.11 18.31 19.35
C GLY A 807 8.13 17.39 20.01
N SER A 808 9.34 17.33 19.41
CA SER A 808 10.44 16.47 19.85
C SER A 808 10.94 16.78 21.26
N ALA A 809 10.89 18.04 21.67
CA ALA A 809 11.30 18.47 23.02
C ALA A 809 10.20 18.23 24.09
N SER A 810 9.01 17.80 23.69
CA SER A 810 7.89 17.57 24.61
C SER A 810 8.03 16.24 25.34
N ALA A 811 8.03 16.28 26.67
CA ALA A 811 8.04 15.05 27.47
C ALA A 811 6.72 14.26 27.28
N TYR A 812 6.84 12.93 27.32
CA TYR A 812 5.73 12.00 27.41
C TYR A 812 5.78 11.32 28.77
N THR A 813 4.76 11.50 29.61
CA THR A 813 4.70 10.97 30.97
C THR A 813 3.44 10.12 31.18
N PRO A 814 3.54 8.79 31.37
CA PRO A 814 2.41 7.95 31.73
C PRO A 814 1.75 8.41 33.02
N MET A 815 0.43 8.34 33.08
CA MET A 815 -0.36 8.56 34.30
C MET A 815 -1.05 7.25 34.69
N ILE A 816 -0.87 6.80 35.91
CA ILE A 816 -1.42 5.52 36.39
C ILE A 816 -2.68 5.79 37.21
N ALA A 817 -3.79 5.21 36.79
CA ALA A 817 -5.02 5.23 37.57
C ALA A 817 -4.97 4.22 38.72
N GLU A 818 -5.62 4.54 39.83
CA GLU A 818 -5.73 3.67 41.00
C GLU A 818 -7.19 3.29 41.27
N GLY A 819 -7.43 2.06 41.70
CA GLY A 819 -8.77 1.57 42.02
C GLY A 819 -9.20 0.35 41.25
N SER A 820 -10.42 -0.14 41.46
CA SER A 820 -10.93 -1.41 40.96
C SER A 820 -11.14 -1.43 39.43
N LYS A 821 -11.15 -0.27 38.80
CA LYS A 821 -11.33 -0.07 37.33
C LYS A 821 -10.15 0.62 36.70
N SER A 822 -8.97 0.58 37.32
CA SER A 822 -7.74 1.21 36.81
C SER A 822 -7.33 0.68 35.43
N GLU A 823 -7.54 -0.61 35.17
CA GLU A 823 -7.25 -1.24 33.87
C GLU A 823 -8.10 -0.68 32.70
N HIS A 824 -9.22 0.00 32.99
CA HIS A 824 -10.06 0.64 31.99
C HIS A 824 -9.64 2.06 31.64
N VAL A 825 -8.57 2.59 32.23
CA VAL A 825 -8.09 3.97 32.04
C VAL A 825 -6.78 3.96 31.29
N ILE A 826 -6.72 4.77 30.21
CA ILE A 826 -5.49 5.12 29.51
C ILE A 826 -5.25 6.61 29.76
N ALA A 827 -4.15 6.98 30.39
CA ALA A 827 -3.88 8.38 30.68
C ALA A 827 -2.38 8.73 30.61
N PHE A 828 -2.06 9.90 30.08
CA PHE A 828 -0.69 10.42 30.00
C PHE A 828 -0.66 11.94 29.88
N LEU A 829 0.52 12.51 30.13
CA LEU A 829 0.82 13.93 29.96
C LEU A 829 1.74 14.15 28.76
N ARG A 830 1.54 15.29 28.10
CA ARG A 830 2.45 15.88 27.13
C ARG A 830 2.96 17.23 27.67
N ALA A 831 4.29 17.40 27.67
CA ALA A 831 4.96 18.63 28.14
C ALA A 831 4.51 19.12 29.52
N ASP A 832 3.97 18.26 30.38
CA ASP A 832 3.29 18.62 31.64
C ASP A 832 2.17 19.69 31.48
N ARG A 833 1.66 19.86 30.27
CA ARG A 833 0.67 20.89 29.89
C ARG A 833 -0.63 20.30 29.35
N VAL A 834 -0.58 19.11 28.76
CA VAL A 834 -1.74 18.44 28.18
C VAL A 834 -1.92 17.09 28.85
N ALA A 835 -3.08 16.85 29.44
CA ALA A 835 -3.46 15.53 29.96
C ALA A 835 -4.52 14.89 29.07
N THR A 836 -4.24 13.67 28.62
CA THR A 836 -5.13 12.82 27.84
C THR A 836 -5.67 11.72 28.73
N ILE A 837 -7.01 11.57 28.79
CA ILE A 837 -7.67 10.51 29.54
C ILE A 837 -8.72 9.85 28.63
N ALA A 838 -8.58 8.55 28.41
CA ALA A 838 -9.47 7.76 27.57
C ALA A 838 -9.86 6.44 28.23
N PRO A 839 -11.11 5.97 28.05
CA PRO A 839 -11.54 4.66 28.51
C PRO A 839 -11.18 3.55 27.54
N ARG A 840 -11.14 2.31 28.01
CA ARG A 840 -11.21 1.10 27.18
C ARG A 840 -12.17 0.09 27.78
N TRP A 841 -12.70 -0.83 26.95
CA TRP A 841 -13.65 -1.88 27.33
C TRP A 841 -14.93 -1.32 27.99
N PRO A 842 -15.68 -0.45 27.30
CA PRO A 842 -16.81 0.24 27.86
C PRO A 842 -17.99 -0.67 28.23
N LEU A 843 -18.19 -1.81 27.57
CA LEU A 843 -19.23 -2.78 27.94
C LEU A 843 -18.89 -3.51 29.24
N LYS A 844 -17.61 -3.89 29.43
CA LYS A 844 -17.13 -4.57 30.65
C LYS A 844 -17.04 -3.59 31.84
N LEU A 845 -16.79 -2.31 31.55
CA LEU A 845 -16.87 -1.23 32.56
C LEU A 845 -18.29 -1.08 33.12
N GLY A 846 -19.31 -1.26 32.25
CA GLY A 846 -20.73 -1.24 32.70
C GLY A 846 -21.20 0.13 33.19
N GLY A 847 -20.58 1.22 32.77
CA GLY A 847 -20.92 2.59 33.14
C GLY A 847 -20.54 3.01 34.56
N SER A 848 -19.87 2.15 35.34
CA SER A 848 -19.47 2.46 36.72
C SER A 848 -17.95 2.40 36.89
N TRP A 849 -17.36 3.53 37.28
CA TRP A 849 -15.94 3.67 37.58
C TRP A 849 -15.57 3.27 39.02
N GLY A 850 -16.57 3.02 39.87
CA GLY A 850 -16.34 2.78 41.28
C GLY A 850 -15.58 3.93 41.97
N LYS A 851 -14.51 3.60 42.70
CA LYS A 851 -13.63 4.58 43.37
C LYS A 851 -12.33 4.80 42.58
N THR A 852 -12.34 4.60 41.25
CA THR A 852 -11.15 4.78 40.44
C THR A 852 -10.77 6.25 40.33
N THR A 853 -9.48 6.55 40.61
CA THR A 853 -8.94 7.90 40.69
C THR A 853 -7.68 8.01 39.81
N LEU A 854 -7.37 9.24 39.43
CA LEU A 854 -6.18 9.63 38.71
C LEU A 854 -5.54 10.85 39.37
N ASP A 855 -4.22 10.83 39.56
CA ASP A 855 -3.50 11.97 40.11
C ASP A 855 -3.07 12.92 39.00
N LEU A 856 -3.71 14.09 38.94
CA LEU A 856 -3.39 15.17 38.01
C LEU A 856 -2.41 16.15 38.66
N PRO A 857 -1.33 16.61 38.00
CA PRO A 857 -0.41 17.59 38.57
C PRO A 857 -1.14 18.83 39.09
N GLN A 858 -0.62 19.42 40.20
CA GLN A 858 -1.22 20.61 40.85
C GLN A 858 -1.35 21.76 39.87
N GLY A 859 -2.38 22.58 40.03
CA GLY A 859 -2.69 23.71 39.16
C GLY A 859 -4.13 23.71 38.66
N LEU A 860 -4.51 24.73 37.92
CA LEU A 860 -5.82 24.83 37.28
C LEU A 860 -5.73 24.29 35.85
N TRP A 861 -6.58 23.31 35.56
CA TRP A 861 -6.72 22.69 34.24
C TRP A 861 -8.07 23.08 33.63
N LYS A 862 -8.08 23.13 32.32
CA LYS A 862 -9.32 23.33 31.53
C LYS A 862 -9.57 22.12 30.64
N ASN A 863 -10.74 21.53 30.71
CA ASN A 863 -11.16 20.49 29.79
C ASN A 863 -11.57 21.14 28.46
N GLN A 864 -10.82 20.88 27.40
CA GLN A 864 -11.03 21.47 26.07
C GLN A 864 -12.32 20.95 25.39
N LEU A 865 -12.84 19.80 25.82
CA LEU A 865 -14.04 19.19 25.24
C LEU A 865 -15.33 19.66 25.92
N THR A 866 -15.30 19.96 27.23
CA THR A 866 -16.48 20.36 27.99
C THR A 866 -16.45 21.83 28.47
N GLY A 867 -15.27 22.48 28.40
CA GLY A 867 -15.06 23.82 28.91
C GLY A 867 -14.85 23.90 30.43
N ASP A 868 -15.01 22.80 31.18
CA ASP A 868 -14.95 22.77 32.64
C ASP A 868 -13.54 23.07 33.17
N ALA A 869 -13.50 23.83 34.28
CA ALA A 869 -12.27 24.01 35.06
C ALA A 869 -12.09 22.84 36.05
N VAL A 870 -10.88 22.29 36.11
CA VAL A 870 -10.50 21.13 36.94
C VAL A 870 -9.28 21.50 37.76
N THR A 871 -9.39 21.42 39.10
CA THR A 871 -8.21 21.61 39.97
C THR A 871 -7.41 20.33 40.07
N GLY A 872 -6.08 20.43 39.90
CA GLY A 872 -5.17 19.29 40.02
C GLY A 872 -5.22 18.63 41.39
N GLY A 873 -4.67 17.40 41.46
CA GLY A 873 -4.72 16.52 42.64
C GLY A 873 -5.39 15.19 42.32
N ARG A 874 -5.84 14.49 43.35
CA ARG A 874 -6.47 13.16 43.17
C ARG A 874 -7.93 13.30 42.75
N LEU A 875 -8.25 12.91 41.51
CA LEU A 875 -9.56 13.11 40.89
C LEU A 875 -10.25 11.78 40.59
N GLN A 876 -11.56 11.75 40.73
CA GLN A 876 -12.36 10.60 40.31
C GLN A 876 -12.51 10.61 38.80
N VAL A 877 -12.14 9.51 38.14
CA VAL A 877 -12.22 9.35 36.66
C VAL A 877 -13.68 9.53 36.20
N GLN A 878 -14.65 9.07 36.97
CA GLN A 878 -16.07 9.25 36.66
C GLN A 878 -16.44 10.73 36.42
N LYS A 879 -15.97 11.64 37.28
CA LYS A 879 -16.26 13.08 37.15
C LYS A 879 -15.61 13.71 35.91
N LEU A 880 -14.41 13.23 35.53
CA LEU A 880 -13.70 13.72 34.38
C LEU A 880 -14.38 13.33 33.07
N LEU A 881 -15.07 12.19 33.04
CA LEU A 881 -15.68 11.59 31.85
C LEU A 881 -17.21 11.61 31.85
N GLU A 882 -17.83 12.38 32.77
CA GLU A 882 -19.30 12.39 32.95
C GLU A 882 -20.02 13.04 31.77
N ARG A 883 -19.54 14.21 31.29
CA ARG A 883 -20.19 14.99 30.23
C ARG A 883 -19.72 14.59 28.81
N PHE A 884 -18.48 14.07 28.72
CA PHE A 884 -17.92 13.60 27.46
C PHE A 884 -17.07 12.34 27.75
N PRO A 885 -17.13 11.28 26.92
CA PRO A 885 -16.56 9.97 27.29
C PRO A 885 -15.03 9.90 27.29
N VAL A 886 -14.34 10.97 26.84
CA VAL A 886 -12.89 11.15 26.94
C VAL A 886 -12.57 12.57 27.41
N ALA A 887 -11.37 12.82 27.94
CA ALA A 887 -11.00 14.16 28.39
C ALA A 887 -9.64 14.61 27.82
N LEU A 888 -9.61 15.85 27.35
CA LEU A 888 -8.44 16.57 26.90
C LEU A 888 -8.27 17.81 27.79
N LEU A 889 -7.35 17.71 28.75
CA LEU A 889 -7.14 18.79 29.71
C LEU A 889 -5.88 19.58 29.34
N THR A 890 -5.94 20.90 29.49
CA THR A 890 -4.77 21.77 29.32
C THR A 890 -4.52 22.64 30.53
N ARG A 891 -3.24 22.87 30.82
CA ARG A 891 -2.80 23.77 31.88
C ARG A 891 -1.88 24.83 31.28
N GLU A 892 -2.26 26.12 31.43
CA GLU A 892 -1.38 27.23 31.07
C GLU A 892 -0.27 27.42 32.14
N ALA A 893 0.81 28.08 31.79
CA ALA A 893 1.84 28.46 32.78
C ALA A 893 1.22 29.49 33.71
N ASP A 894 1.51 29.34 35.00
CA ASP A 894 1.23 30.35 36.01
C ASP A 894 1.94 31.66 35.72
#